data_98840474bb81a3c829c091ca8a71fd36
#
_entry.id   98840474bb81a3c829c091ca8a71fd36
#
_cell.length_a   1.000
_cell.length_b   1.000
_cell.length_c   1.000
_cell.angle_alpha   90.00
_cell.angle_beta   90.00
_cell.angle_gamma   90.00
#
_symmetry.space_group_name_H-M   'P 1'
#
loop_
_entity.id
_entity.type
_entity.pdbx_description
1 polymer ?
#
loop_
_entity_poly.entity_id
_entity_poly.type
_entity_poly.pdbx_seq_one_letter_code
_entity_poly.pdbx_strand_id
1 'polypeptide(L)'
;MFTSKTMMACGALALIGLGAHAEAPKLASVFGDHMVIQRDAPVRLFGTADPGAEFIVSLDAASTPVRAGRDGRWWVEFPELSAGGSHEISVTVEGDTVQALEDVLAGDVFLCSGQSNMEYPLSRVTYAEREVAAADHSNIRLLQVEKDLSLAPNAELPGDSAWAVTTPETAAGFSAVCYYAGRALSEAYDVPVGLINSSWGGSRIEPWIDGEIIGAMPEHAEQVALLETYKTDRGAAAKIYSESWQQSWRDAPATEGTAPWEDADADEWKPVPGTLRDWRKWGDPELTDHLGMVWHKVSFDLTPQQSEQAATIHIGAVDDTDMTWLNGTAIGTTFHWGGLRTYEVSADLLKPGKNTILVNAHNDYGDGGMSGPASELRVELEDGSSLSLADGWAYRKVDSAVSAPKPAPWFTIKGYTMLHNAMIAPLSGIRLKGAIWYQGESNAGDGVAYESLLDLLVQDWRAKFGADLPVAVVQLPRYGALPTEAGKPGWGVIRESMRRVAARDDRVALAVTIDMGDPVDIHPPNKLAVAERVVRVMKSLVYGEVDAGASGAVASRTVRDGSTIRIAFEGVEDGLVTVSAGSVIGMELCDADACKYASAKLDGDTVVVQAEDEAVSEVRYCQGDSPLCNLFDGTGMPAGPFWIAVE
;
A
#
# COMPACT_ATOMS: atom_id res chain seq x y z
N MET A 1 -24.54 -77.21 42.86
CA MET A 1 -23.90 -76.34 43.86
C MET A 1 -22.55 -75.92 43.32
N PHE A 2 -22.47 -74.83 42.69
CA PHE A 2 -21.19 -74.15 42.40
C PHE A 2 -21.45 -72.66 42.37
N THR A 3 -20.89 -71.96 43.34
CA THR A 3 -20.95 -70.50 43.49
C THR A 3 -19.84 -69.88 42.68
N SER A 4 -20.22 -69.04 41.72
CA SER A 4 -19.31 -68.18 40.94
C SER A 4 -19.08 -66.88 41.71
N LYS A 5 -17.80 -66.55 42.02
CA LYS A 5 -17.37 -65.25 42.54
C LYS A 5 -16.98 -64.37 41.38
N THR A 6 -17.74 -63.26 41.16
CA THR A 6 -17.41 -62.21 40.24
C THR A 6 -16.36 -61.28 40.88
N MET A 7 -15.20 -61.21 40.27
CA MET A 7 -14.13 -60.25 40.62
C MET A 7 -14.33 -58.94 39.88
N MET A 8 -14.60 -57.84 40.60
CA MET A 8 -14.69 -56.51 40.10
C MET A 8 -13.27 -55.94 39.97
N ALA A 9 -12.79 -55.72 38.74
CA ALA A 9 -11.53 -55.02 38.48
C ALA A 9 -11.81 -53.49 38.40
N CYS A 10 -11.31 -52.72 39.38
CA CYS A 10 -11.23 -51.28 39.32
C CYS A 10 -10.09 -50.88 38.35
N GLY A 11 -10.43 -50.46 37.17
CA GLY A 11 -9.48 -49.80 36.26
C GLY A 11 -9.25 -48.35 36.70
N ALA A 12 -8.05 -48.04 37.16
CA ALA A 12 -7.60 -46.67 37.35
C ALA A 12 -7.35 -46.06 35.98
N LEU A 13 -8.20 -45.10 35.53
CA LEU A 13 -7.88 -44.22 34.42
C LEU A 13 -6.76 -43.26 34.87
N ALA A 14 -5.55 -43.49 34.39
CA ALA A 14 -4.50 -42.50 34.45
C ALA A 14 -4.86 -41.38 33.45
N LEU A 15 -5.31 -40.24 33.95
CA LEU A 15 -5.32 -38.99 33.18
C LEU A 15 -3.85 -38.65 32.88
N ILE A 16 -3.40 -38.96 31.66
CA ILE A 16 -2.20 -38.36 31.10
C ILE A 16 -2.59 -36.91 30.79
N GLY A 17 -2.28 -36.01 31.73
CA GLY A 17 -2.31 -34.58 31.45
C GLY A 17 -1.30 -34.34 30.33
N LEU A 18 -1.81 -33.99 29.14
CA LEU A 18 -1.02 -33.28 28.15
C LEU A 18 -0.64 -31.95 28.81
N GLY A 19 0.55 -31.91 29.41
CA GLY A 19 1.17 -30.66 29.81
C GLY A 19 1.28 -29.81 28.55
N ALA A 20 0.52 -28.72 28.46
CA ALA A 20 0.84 -27.67 27.55
C ALA A 20 2.29 -27.29 27.85
N HIS A 21 3.20 -27.48 26.90
CA HIS A 21 4.56 -26.94 27.02
C HIS A 21 4.40 -25.43 27.21
N ALA A 22 4.87 -24.96 28.37
CA ALA A 22 4.96 -23.51 28.63
C ALA A 22 5.78 -22.88 27.54
N GLU A 23 5.22 -21.88 26.87
CA GLU A 23 5.94 -21.12 25.84
C GLU A 23 6.94 -20.18 26.53
N ALA A 24 8.21 -20.34 26.23
CA ALA A 24 9.24 -19.48 26.80
C ALA A 24 8.98 -18.01 26.40
N PRO A 25 9.23 -17.04 27.32
CA PRO A 25 9.12 -15.65 26.97
C PRO A 25 10.03 -15.30 25.80
N LYS A 26 9.49 -14.58 24.82
CA LYS A 26 10.20 -14.13 23.63
C LYS A 26 9.94 -12.64 23.36
N LEU A 27 10.94 -11.98 22.81
CA LEU A 27 10.80 -10.64 22.21
C LEU A 27 9.97 -10.72 20.92
N ALA A 28 9.23 -9.67 20.61
CA ALA A 28 8.58 -9.53 19.31
C ALA A 28 9.62 -9.56 18.17
N SER A 29 9.25 -10.10 17.02
CA SER A 29 10.17 -10.34 15.89
C SER A 29 10.79 -9.07 15.27
N VAL A 30 10.27 -7.88 15.62
CA VAL A 30 10.90 -6.59 15.24
C VAL A 30 12.26 -6.39 15.92
N PHE A 31 12.51 -7.08 17.04
CA PHE A 31 13.78 -7.08 17.75
C PHE A 31 14.62 -8.28 17.29
N GLY A 32 15.83 -8.01 16.87
CA GLY A 32 16.76 -9.05 16.38
C GLY A 32 18.21 -8.60 16.49
N ASP A 33 19.11 -9.55 16.25
CA ASP A 33 20.52 -9.23 16.10
C ASP A 33 20.73 -8.17 15.03
N HIS A 34 21.77 -7.37 15.18
CA HIS A 34 22.14 -6.30 14.24
C HIS A 34 21.16 -5.12 14.16
N MET A 35 20.09 -5.07 14.97
CA MET A 35 19.11 -3.98 14.93
C MET A 35 19.72 -2.65 15.39
N VAL A 36 19.01 -1.55 15.04
CA VAL A 36 19.22 -0.23 15.65
C VAL A 36 18.01 0.11 16.51
N ILE A 37 18.27 0.51 17.77
CA ILE A 37 17.27 1.08 18.68
C ILE A 37 17.32 2.60 18.55
N GLN A 38 16.14 3.24 18.51
CA GLN A 38 16.05 4.70 18.49
C GLN A 38 16.72 5.32 19.72
N ARG A 39 17.75 6.14 19.49
CA ARG A 39 18.45 6.92 20.53
C ARG A 39 17.63 8.10 21.05
N ASP A 40 18.07 8.68 22.16
CA ASP A 40 17.51 9.88 22.75
C ASP A 40 15.99 9.75 23.05
N ALA A 41 15.54 8.53 23.32
CA ALA A 41 14.18 8.18 23.69
C ALA A 41 14.19 6.94 24.61
N PRO A 42 13.20 6.78 25.51
CA PRO A 42 13.09 5.57 26.31
C PRO A 42 13.03 4.31 25.42
N VAL A 43 13.82 3.30 25.76
CA VAL A 43 13.87 2.03 25.03
C VAL A 43 12.77 1.12 25.50
N ARG A 44 11.77 0.88 24.66
CA ARG A 44 10.68 -0.02 24.96
C ARG A 44 10.90 -1.36 24.28
N LEU A 45 10.99 -2.42 25.11
CA LEU A 45 11.03 -3.82 24.66
C LEU A 45 9.71 -4.50 25.00
N PHE A 46 9.22 -5.35 24.10
CA PHE A 46 7.95 -6.03 24.26
C PHE A 46 7.95 -7.39 23.56
N GLY A 47 6.97 -8.22 23.90
CA GLY A 47 6.85 -9.54 23.30
C GLY A 47 5.74 -10.37 23.90
N THR A 48 5.86 -11.69 23.84
CA THR A 48 4.88 -12.64 24.33
C THR A 48 5.50 -13.67 25.29
N ALA A 49 4.67 -14.24 26.16
CA ALA A 49 5.00 -15.33 27.07
C ALA A 49 3.69 -15.99 27.53
N ASP A 50 3.77 -17.09 28.23
CA ASP A 50 2.59 -17.65 28.91
C ASP A 50 1.93 -16.62 29.84
N PRO A 51 0.59 -16.56 29.92
CA PRO A 51 -0.10 -15.65 30.82
C PRO A 51 0.37 -15.77 32.25
N GLY A 52 0.87 -14.67 32.81
CA GLY A 52 1.37 -14.60 34.18
C GLY A 52 2.80 -15.13 34.39
N ALA A 53 3.50 -15.53 33.34
CA ALA A 53 4.92 -15.92 33.43
C ALA A 53 5.78 -14.77 34.00
N GLU A 54 6.73 -15.11 34.85
CA GLU A 54 7.68 -14.18 35.47
C GLU A 54 9.10 -14.46 34.95
N PHE A 55 9.80 -13.43 34.52
CA PHE A 55 11.12 -13.50 33.91
C PHE A 55 11.84 -12.16 34.05
N ILE A 56 13.10 -12.09 33.65
CA ILE A 56 13.90 -10.86 33.68
C ILE A 56 14.23 -10.50 32.24
N VAL A 57 14.04 -9.22 31.90
CA VAL A 57 14.55 -8.62 30.65
C VAL A 57 15.71 -7.71 31.02
N SER A 58 16.80 -7.79 30.28
CA SER A 58 17.99 -6.98 30.51
C SER A 58 18.39 -6.25 29.24
N LEU A 59 18.87 -5.02 29.40
CA LEU A 59 19.55 -4.23 28.40
C LEU A 59 20.90 -3.84 29.00
N ASP A 60 21.98 -4.39 28.49
CA ASP A 60 23.33 -4.30 29.07
C ASP A 60 23.32 -4.71 30.57
N ALA A 61 23.81 -3.84 31.44
CA ALA A 61 23.82 -4.07 32.89
C ALA A 61 22.48 -3.79 33.59
N ALA A 62 21.52 -3.16 32.92
CA ALA A 62 20.22 -2.85 33.47
C ALA A 62 19.28 -4.06 33.33
N SER A 63 18.64 -4.48 34.43
CA SER A 63 17.75 -5.63 34.45
C SER A 63 16.42 -5.28 35.13
N THR A 64 15.33 -5.71 34.56
CA THR A 64 13.97 -5.45 35.05
C THR A 64 13.16 -6.74 35.12
N PRO A 65 12.57 -7.08 36.27
CA PRO A 65 11.61 -8.18 36.37
C PRO A 65 10.32 -7.85 35.63
N VAL A 66 9.82 -8.77 34.84
CA VAL A 66 8.63 -8.64 34.00
C VAL A 66 7.66 -9.75 34.34
N ARG A 67 6.37 -9.44 34.30
CA ARG A 67 5.29 -10.42 34.37
C ARG A 67 4.36 -10.25 33.18
N ALA A 68 4.16 -11.31 32.40
CA ALA A 68 3.25 -11.31 31.26
C ALA A 68 1.79 -11.06 31.70
N GLY A 69 1.05 -10.31 30.91
CA GLY A 69 -0.36 -10.05 31.10
C GLY A 69 -1.22 -11.31 30.97
N ARG A 70 -2.55 -11.16 31.18
CA ARG A 70 -3.50 -12.28 31.01
C ARG A 70 -3.67 -12.70 29.55
N ASP A 71 -3.30 -11.82 28.64
CA ASP A 71 -3.27 -12.02 27.19
C ASP A 71 -1.92 -12.55 26.66
N GLY A 72 -0.99 -12.85 27.60
CA GLY A 72 0.35 -13.31 27.26
C GLY A 72 1.29 -12.21 26.77
N ARG A 73 0.85 -10.97 26.66
CA ARG A 73 1.71 -9.85 26.23
C ARG A 73 2.48 -9.26 27.40
N TRP A 74 3.67 -8.76 27.10
CA TRP A 74 4.51 -8.06 28.07
C TRP A 74 5.27 -6.92 27.42
N TRP A 75 5.66 -5.93 28.21
CA TRP A 75 6.56 -4.85 27.81
C TRP A 75 7.36 -4.35 29.01
N VAL A 76 8.49 -3.75 28.73
CA VAL A 76 9.37 -3.09 29.70
C VAL A 76 10.01 -1.88 29.06
N GLU A 77 10.34 -0.89 29.87
CA GLU A 77 10.99 0.34 29.42
C GLU A 77 12.32 0.54 30.13
N PHE A 78 13.35 0.87 29.36
CA PHE A 78 14.67 1.22 29.85
C PHE A 78 14.97 2.70 29.57
N PRO A 79 15.94 3.31 30.28
CA PRO A 79 16.41 4.66 29.96
C PRO A 79 16.85 4.81 28.51
N GLU A 80 16.84 6.04 28.04
CA GLU A 80 17.37 6.41 26.72
C GLU A 80 18.85 6.02 26.56
N LEU A 81 19.22 5.65 25.33
CA LEU A 81 20.60 5.38 24.94
C LEU A 81 21.17 6.54 24.12
N SER A 82 22.45 6.82 24.31
CA SER A 82 23.20 7.71 23.41
C SER A 82 23.62 6.95 22.15
N ALA A 83 23.87 7.69 21.04
CA ALA A 83 24.30 7.08 19.79
C ALA A 83 25.58 6.25 19.93
N GLY A 84 25.63 5.12 19.23
CA GLY A 84 26.81 4.24 19.16
C GLY A 84 26.62 2.91 19.88
N GLY A 85 27.68 2.40 20.46
CA GLY A 85 27.73 1.16 21.25
C GLY A 85 27.67 -0.13 20.44
N SER A 86 27.84 -1.23 21.15
CA SER A 86 27.22 -2.51 20.87
C SER A 86 26.50 -2.88 22.15
N HIS A 87 25.18 -2.94 22.11
CA HIS A 87 24.34 -3.27 23.25
C HIS A 87 23.91 -4.72 23.18
N GLU A 88 23.61 -5.31 24.34
CA GLU A 88 23.08 -6.68 24.47
C GLU A 88 21.71 -6.64 25.13
N ILE A 89 20.76 -7.40 24.57
CA ILE A 89 19.44 -7.58 25.15
C ILE A 89 19.30 -9.06 25.51
N SER A 90 18.78 -9.36 26.71
CA SER A 90 18.51 -10.74 27.08
C SER A 90 17.20 -10.92 27.83
N VAL A 91 16.62 -12.11 27.67
CA VAL A 91 15.47 -12.60 28.42
C VAL A 91 15.92 -13.83 29.21
N THR A 92 15.73 -13.79 30.53
CA THR A 92 16.22 -14.82 31.47
C THR A 92 15.08 -15.36 32.32
N VAL A 93 14.95 -16.68 32.37
CA VAL A 93 13.96 -17.40 33.19
C VAL A 93 14.71 -18.25 34.23
N GLU A 94 14.42 -18.09 35.53
CA GLU A 94 15.03 -18.83 36.62
C GLU A 94 16.57 -18.83 36.65
N GLY A 95 17.19 -17.85 36.02
CA GLY A 95 18.64 -17.68 35.92
C GLY A 95 19.27 -18.16 34.60
N ASP A 96 18.49 -18.85 33.76
CA ASP A 96 18.94 -19.30 32.42
C ASP A 96 18.51 -18.27 31.34
N THR A 97 19.44 -17.86 30.47
CA THR A 97 19.14 -17.01 29.33
C THR A 97 18.40 -17.82 28.25
N VAL A 98 17.14 -17.47 27.98
CA VAL A 98 16.29 -18.15 26.99
C VAL A 98 16.31 -17.46 25.63
N GLN A 99 16.64 -16.16 25.60
CA GLN A 99 16.87 -15.38 24.37
C GLN A 99 17.94 -14.33 24.64
N ALA A 100 18.83 -14.11 23.67
CA ALA A 100 19.79 -13.03 23.67
C ALA A 100 19.86 -12.42 22.26
N LEU A 101 20.03 -11.09 22.19
CA LEU A 101 20.27 -10.36 20.97
C LEU A 101 21.62 -9.62 21.11
N GLU A 102 22.44 -9.75 20.09
CA GLU A 102 23.80 -9.23 20.05
C GLU A 102 23.96 -8.21 18.91
N ASP A 103 25.01 -7.40 18.98
CA ASP A 103 25.36 -6.38 17.98
C ASP A 103 24.23 -5.36 17.74
N VAL A 104 23.55 -4.97 18.82
CA VAL A 104 22.50 -3.95 18.81
C VAL A 104 23.14 -2.58 18.90
N LEU A 105 22.80 -1.65 18.00
CA LEU A 105 23.29 -0.28 18.02
C LEU A 105 22.19 0.70 18.52
N ALA A 106 22.60 1.80 19.13
CA ALA A 106 21.73 2.94 19.39
C ALA A 106 21.97 4.01 18.31
N GLY A 107 20.91 4.43 17.63
CA GLY A 107 21.01 5.34 16.50
C GLY A 107 19.67 5.92 16.08
N ASP A 108 19.60 6.47 14.89
CA ASP A 108 18.37 7.02 14.32
C ASP A 108 17.65 5.98 13.46
N VAL A 109 16.38 5.70 13.75
CA VAL A 109 15.58 4.68 13.08
C VAL A 109 14.53 5.34 12.19
N PHE A 110 14.51 4.99 10.92
CA PHE A 110 13.56 5.52 9.93
C PHE A 110 12.70 4.42 9.32
N LEU A 111 11.40 4.70 9.18
CA LEU A 111 10.48 3.90 8.41
C LEU A 111 10.36 4.47 6.99
N CYS A 112 10.62 3.63 5.98
CA CYS A 112 10.41 3.94 4.57
C CYS A 112 9.26 3.07 4.06
N SER A 113 8.16 3.70 3.63
CA SER A 113 6.99 2.98 3.17
C SER A 113 6.35 3.63 1.94
N GLY A 114 5.49 2.91 1.25
CA GLY A 114 4.86 3.36 0.02
C GLY A 114 4.70 2.27 -1.03
N GLN A 115 4.78 2.67 -2.30
CA GLN A 115 4.63 1.74 -3.41
C GLN A 115 5.94 1.53 -4.19
N SER A 116 5.83 1.13 -5.45
CA SER A 116 6.96 0.69 -6.29
C SER A 116 8.14 1.66 -6.37
N ASN A 117 7.91 2.97 -6.30
CA ASN A 117 9.00 3.95 -6.30
C ASN A 117 9.77 4.00 -4.97
N MET A 118 9.13 3.64 -3.84
CA MET A 118 9.82 3.39 -2.57
C MET A 118 10.48 2.01 -2.57
N GLU A 119 9.78 0.99 -3.08
CA GLU A 119 10.29 -0.38 -3.16
C GLU A 119 11.51 -0.52 -4.10
N TYR A 120 11.71 0.39 -5.04
CA TYR A 120 12.69 0.31 -6.13
C TYR A 120 14.09 -0.04 -5.61
N PRO A 121 14.67 -1.21 -6.00
CA PRO A 121 15.86 -1.72 -5.36
C PRO A 121 17.14 -1.02 -5.83
N LEU A 122 18.16 -1.00 -4.97
CA LEU A 122 19.47 -0.42 -5.28
C LEU A 122 20.12 -1.07 -6.51
N SER A 123 19.87 -2.36 -6.77
CA SER A 123 20.38 -3.08 -7.93
C SER A 123 19.83 -2.61 -9.28
N ARG A 124 18.85 -1.69 -9.31
CA ARG A 124 18.20 -1.20 -10.53
C ARG A 124 18.41 0.30 -10.79
N VAL A 125 19.09 1.02 -9.89
CA VAL A 125 19.33 2.46 -10.03
C VAL A 125 20.35 2.78 -11.13
N THR A 126 20.44 4.04 -11.51
CA THR A 126 21.54 4.54 -12.35
C THR A 126 22.88 4.23 -11.66
N TYR A 127 23.81 3.57 -12.37
CA TYR A 127 25.11 3.10 -11.86
C TYR A 127 25.02 2.04 -10.75
N ALA A 128 24.01 1.16 -10.80
CA ALA A 128 23.73 0.15 -9.79
C ALA A 128 24.96 -0.70 -9.37
N GLU A 129 25.76 -1.18 -10.33
CA GLU A 129 26.95 -2.00 -10.03
C GLU A 129 27.92 -1.27 -9.09
N ARG A 130 28.16 0.03 -9.32
CA ARG A 130 29.03 0.86 -8.47
C ARG A 130 28.41 1.09 -7.10
N GLU A 131 27.13 1.44 -7.07
CA GLU A 131 26.42 1.77 -5.83
C GLU A 131 26.28 0.54 -4.91
N VAL A 132 25.97 -0.61 -5.48
CA VAL A 132 25.91 -1.89 -4.74
C VAL A 132 27.31 -2.27 -4.23
N ALA A 133 28.34 -2.22 -5.06
CA ALA A 133 29.70 -2.56 -4.64
C ALA A 133 30.25 -1.65 -3.54
N ALA A 134 29.77 -0.41 -3.44
CA ALA A 134 30.15 0.55 -2.40
C ALA A 134 29.29 0.44 -1.12
N ALA A 135 28.26 -0.41 -1.09
CA ALA A 135 27.34 -0.53 0.04
C ALA A 135 27.90 -1.46 1.14
N ASP A 136 28.97 -1.03 1.80
CA ASP A 136 29.60 -1.73 2.92
C ASP A 136 29.70 -0.76 4.11
N HIS A 137 28.63 -0.76 4.96
CA HIS A 137 28.47 0.20 6.05
C HIS A 137 28.02 -0.50 7.33
N SER A 138 28.95 -0.81 8.23
CA SER A 138 28.64 -1.53 9.48
C SER A 138 27.78 -0.75 10.47
N ASN A 139 27.64 0.57 10.32
CA ASN A 139 26.80 1.44 11.14
C ASN A 139 25.42 1.73 10.51
N ILE A 140 25.10 1.16 9.34
CA ILE A 140 23.78 1.19 8.74
C ILE A 140 23.19 -0.21 8.77
N ARG A 141 21.99 -0.32 9.28
CA ARG A 141 21.29 -1.61 9.43
C ARG A 141 19.97 -1.58 8.68
N LEU A 142 19.67 -2.67 8.03
CA LEU A 142 18.52 -2.80 7.12
C LEU A 142 17.54 -3.82 7.67
N LEU A 143 16.26 -3.45 7.78
CA LEU A 143 15.14 -4.37 7.99
C LEU A 143 14.23 -4.30 6.76
N GLN A 144 14.30 -5.33 5.93
CA GLN A 144 13.33 -5.52 4.85
C GLN A 144 12.14 -6.29 5.40
N VAL A 145 10.99 -5.63 5.51
CA VAL A 145 9.73 -6.30 5.84
C VAL A 145 9.27 -7.09 4.62
N GLU A 146 9.08 -8.40 4.78
CA GLU A 146 8.57 -9.24 3.71
C GLU A 146 7.10 -8.92 3.40
N LYS A 147 6.71 -9.13 2.16
CA LYS A 147 5.35 -8.83 1.69
C LYS A 147 4.38 -9.88 2.18
N ASP A 148 3.38 -9.47 2.92
CA ASP A 148 2.29 -10.33 3.36
C ASP A 148 1.00 -9.52 3.52
N LEU A 149 -0.11 -10.23 3.65
CA LEU A 149 -1.46 -9.72 3.78
C LEU A 149 -2.13 -10.35 4.98
N SER A 150 -2.76 -9.55 5.82
CA SER A 150 -3.50 -10.07 6.96
C SER A 150 -4.85 -9.38 7.13
N LEU A 151 -5.89 -10.16 7.39
CA LEU A 151 -7.22 -9.65 7.72
C LEU A 151 -7.30 -9.06 9.14
N ALA A 152 -6.33 -9.37 10.00
CA ALA A 152 -6.23 -8.84 11.35
C ALA A 152 -4.80 -8.39 11.64
N PRO A 153 -4.56 -7.42 12.55
CA PRO A 153 -3.22 -7.00 12.91
C PRO A 153 -2.36 -8.15 13.42
N ASN A 154 -1.23 -8.39 12.78
CA ASN A 154 -0.24 -9.37 13.22
C ASN A 154 0.60 -8.80 14.37
N ALA A 155 1.03 -9.67 15.28
CA ALA A 155 1.97 -9.32 16.35
C ALA A 155 3.43 -9.49 15.93
N GLU A 156 3.69 -10.31 14.92
CA GLU A 156 5.01 -10.67 14.43
C GLU A 156 5.20 -10.21 12.98
N LEU A 157 6.43 -9.89 12.62
CA LEU A 157 6.80 -9.59 11.24
C LEU A 157 6.56 -10.79 10.32
N PRO A 158 6.20 -10.56 9.06
CA PRO A 158 5.96 -11.64 8.11
C PRO A 158 7.27 -12.31 7.65
N GLY A 159 7.18 -13.61 7.35
CA GLY A 159 8.23 -14.41 6.72
C GLY A 159 9.54 -14.42 7.52
N ASP A 160 10.64 -14.27 6.81
CA ASP A 160 12.01 -14.24 7.35
C ASP A 160 12.52 -12.80 7.56
N SER A 161 11.62 -11.83 7.78
CA SER A 161 11.99 -10.42 8.03
C SER A 161 12.93 -10.32 9.23
N ALA A 162 14.15 -9.86 8.99
CA ALA A 162 15.18 -9.72 10.02
C ALA A 162 16.11 -8.53 9.72
N TRP A 163 16.70 -7.98 10.78
CA TRP A 163 17.74 -6.97 10.66
C TRP A 163 19.02 -7.54 10.07
N ALA A 164 19.68 -6.78 9.23
CA ALA A 164 20.94 -7.14 8.61
C ALA A 164 21.92 -5.96 8.61
N VAL A 165 23.22 -6.28 8.70
CA VAL A 165 24.28 -5.30 8.43
C VAL A 165 24.24 -4.94 6.94
N THR A 166 24.48 -3.68 6.61
CA THR A 166 24.58 -3.25 5.21
C THR A 166 25.86 -3.79 4.57
N THR A 167 25.69 -4.68 3.61
CA THR A 167 26.71 -5.21 2.71
C THR A 167 26.23 -5.11 1.27
N PRO A 168 27.08 -5.30 0.26
CA PRO A 168 26.63 -5.36 -1.13
C PRO A 168 25.48 -6.35 -1.37
N GLU A 169 25.48 -7.48 -0.68
CA GLU A 169 24.46 -8.51 -0.81
C GLU A 169 23.11 -8.08 -0.21
N THR A 170 23.14 -7.51 1.01
CA THR A 170 21.90 -7.09 1.71
C THR A 170 21.32 -5.82 1.14
N ALA A 171 22.15 -4.89 0.64
CA ALA A 171 21.71 -3.62 0.08
C ALA A 171 21.16 -3.74 -1.35
N ALA A 172 21.60 -4.73 -2.14
CA ALA A 172 21.25 -4.84 -3.55
C ALA A 172 19.72 -4.90 -3.79
N GLY A 173 19.00 -5.63 -2.95
CA GLY A 173 17.53 -5.77 -3.01
C GLY A 173 16.77 -4.73 -2.21
N PHE A 174 17.44 -3.92 -1.39
CA PHE A 174 16.81 -2.96 -0.49
C PHE A 174 16.38 -1.68 -1.23
N SER A 175 15.41 -0.94 -0.66
CA SER A 175 14.93 0.34 -1.19
C SER A 175 16.08 1.33 -1.42
N ALA A 176 16.26 1.77 -2.67
CA ALA A 176 17.33 2.70 -3.02
C ALA A 176 17.13 4.08 -2.38
N VAL A 177 15.91 4.62 -2.37
CA VAL A 177 15.62 5.93 -1.74
C VAL A 177 15.91 5.88 -0.24
N CYS A 178 15.44 4.83 0.43
CA CYS A 178 15.66 4.61 1.86
C CYS A 178 17.16 4.48 2.18
N TYR A 179 17.87 3.63 1.43
CA TYR A 179 19.31 3.42 1.60
C TYR A 179 20.12 4.70 1.40
N TYR A 180 19.91 5.43 0.31
CA TYR A 180 20.63 6.67 0.05
C TYR A 180 20.34 7.74 1.11
N ALA A 181 19.09 7.88 1.52
CA ALA A 181 18.71 8.82 2.58
C ALA A 181 19.39 8.46 3.91
N GLY A 182 19.32 7.19 4.32
CA GLY A 182 19.96 6.72 5.56
C GLY A 182 21.47 6.86 5.54
N ARG A 183 22.12 6.54 4.40
CA ARG A 183 23.56 6.73 4.23
C ARG A 183 23.96 8.20 4.41
N ALA A 184 23.27 9.11 3.72
CA ALA A 184 23.60 10.53 3.81
C ALA A 184 23.35 11.12 5.20
N LEU A 185 22.30 10.65 5.92
CA LEU A 185 22.03 11.06 7.29
C LEU A 185 23.07 10.49 8.28
N SER A 186 23.45 9.22 8.12
CA SER A 186 24.53 8.62 8.93
C SER A 186 25.86 9.34 8.77
N GLU A 187 26.23 9.67 7.53
CA GLU A 187 27.44 10.43 7.23
C GLU A 187 27.39 11.87 7.79
N ALA A 188 26.22 12.54 7.67
CA ALA A 188 26.07 13.94 8.11
C ALA A 188 26.15 14.12 9.62
N TYR A 189 25.65 13.15 10.39
CA TYR A 189 25.55 13.26 11.85
C TYR A 189 26.45 12.31 12.62
N ASP A 190 27.22 11.47 11.92
CA ASP A 190 28.13 10.46 12.50
C ASP A 190 27.43 9.57 13.54
N VAL A 191 26.25 9.03 13.15
CA VAL A 191 25.42 8.18 14.01
C VAL A 191 25.04 6.88 13.29
N PRO A 192 24.85 5.77 14.03
CA PRO A 192 24.24 4.58 13.47
C PRO A 192 22.81 4.87 12.95
N VAL A 193 22.44 4.22 11.85
CA VAL A 193 21.10 4.38 11.25
C VAL A 193 20.46 3.01 11.01
N GLY A 194 19.22 2.85 11.50
CA GLY A 194 18.35 1.73 11.21
C GLY A 194 17.32 2.12 10.15
N LEU A 195 17.23 1.34 9.09
CA LEU A 195 16.33 1.56 7.97
C LEU A 195 15.33 0.41 7.88
N ILE A 196 14.06 0.72 8.05
CA ILE A 196 12.95 -0.23 7.92
C ILE A 196 12.26 0.05 6.60
N ASN A 197 12.33 -0.88 5.64
CA ASN A 197 11.57 -0.79 4.39
C ASN A 197 10.34 -1.67 4.46
N SER A 198 9.16 -1.04 4.48
CA SER A 198 7.84 -1.68 4.42
C SER A 198 7.07 -1.07 3.26
N SER A 199 7.24 -1.62 2.05
CA SER A 199 6.68 -1.08 0.82
C SER A 199 6.21 -2.18 -0.13
N TRP A 200 5.19 -1.87 -0.97
CA TRP A 200 4.67 -2.82 -1.95
C TRP A 200 4.21 -2.12 -3.23
N GLY A 201 4.83 -2.48 -4.36
CA GLY A 201 4.54 -1.90 -5.68
C GLY A 201 3.08 -2.03 -6.10
N GLY A 202 2.53 -0.96 -6.67
CA GLY A 202 1.13 -0.90 -7.12
C GLY A 202 0.10 -0.71 -6.01
N SER A 203 0.51 -0.60 -4.76
CA SER A 203 -0.43 -0.42 -3.65
C SER A 203 -1.05 0.97 -3.63
N ARG A 204 -2.33 1.02 -3.25
CA ARG A 204 -3.04 2.25 -2.87
C ARG A 204 -2.68 2.61 -1.42
N ILE A 205 -3.11 3.78 -0.95
CA ILE A 205 -2.84 4.23 0.42
C ILE A 205 -3.74 3.53 1.45
N GLU A 206 -5.01 3.21 1.12
CA GLU A 206 -6.00 2.65 2.03
C GLU A 206 -5.57 1.33 2.70
N PRO A 207 -4.87 0.38 2.01
CA PRO A 207 -4.34 -0.82 2.64
C PRO A 207 -3.32 -0.58 3.76
N TRP A 208 -2.67 0.60 3.79
CA TRP A 208 -1.61 0.95 4.74
C TRP A 208 -2.11 1.64 6.02
N ILE A 209 -3.42 1.87 6.14
CA ILE A 209 -4.06 2.57 7.26
C ILE A 209 -4.79 1.58 8.15
N ASP A 210 -4.72 1.77 9.46
CA ASP A 210 -5.44 0.98 10.47
C ASP A 210 -6.96 1.01 10.22
N GLY A 211 -7.60 -0.16 10.37
CA GLY A 211 -9.03 -0.33 10.11
C GLY A 211 -9.94 0.51 11.02
N GLU A 212 -9.56 0.72 12.29
CA GLU A 212 -10.34 1.56 13.21
C GLU A 212 -10.23 3.03 12.81
N ILE A 213 -9.05 3.47 12.34
CA ILE A 213 -8.81 4.85 11.94
C ILE A 213 -9.53 5.17 10.63
N ILE A 214 -9.33 4.37 9.58
CA ILE A 214 -9.98 4.64 8.30
C ILE A 214 -11.48 4.40 8.35
N GLY A 215 -11.95 3.42 9.12
CA GLY A 215 -13.36 3.11 9.31
C GLY A 215 -14.14 4.16 10.13
N ALA A 216 -13.46 5.04 10.85
CA ALA A 216 -14.08 6.16 11.53
C ALA A 216 -14.55 7.27 10.56
N MET A 217 -14.04 7.28 9.31
CA MET A 217 -14.48 8.20 8.27
C MET A 217 -15.74 7.66 7.57
N PRO A 218 -16.83 8.46 7.48
CA PRO A 218 -18.10 8.00 6.89
C PRO A 218 -17.98 7.42 5.49
N GLU A 219 -17.10 7.98 4.64
CA GLU A 219 -16.87 7.56 3.27
C GLU A 219 -16.16 6.20 3.13
N HIS A 220 -15.54 5.69 4.20
CA HIS A 220 -14.83 4.41 4.24
C HIS A 220 -15.49 3.37 5.15
N ALA A 221 -16.41 3.78 6.02
CA ALA A 221 -17.03 2.93 7.03
C ALA A 221 -17.72 1.69 6.44
N GLU A 222 -18.42 1.84 5.32
CA GLU A 222 -19.10 0.73 4.63
C GLU A 222 -18.10 -0.31 4.12
N GLN A 223 -16.97 0.12 3.55
CA GLN A 223 -15.94 -0.79 3.03
C GLN A 223 -15.24 -1.55 4.17
N VAL A 224 -14.97 -0.89 5.29
CA VAL A 224 -14.41 -1.55 6.47
C VAL A 224 -15.40 -2.55 7.06
N ALA A 225 -16.69 -2.21 7.17
CA ALA A 225 -17.74 -3.13 7.63
C ALA A 225 -17.88 -4.35 6.70
N LEU A 226 -17.75 -4.14 5.39
CA LEU A 226 -17.77 -5.22 4.41
C LEU A 226 -16.53 -6.14 4.56
N LEU A 227 -15.35 -5.58 4.85
CA LEU A 227 -14.16 -6.36 5.16
C LEU A 227 -14.34 -7.21 6.44
N GLU A 228 -14.99 -6.68 7.48
CA GLU A 228 -15.32 -7.45 8.68
C GLU A 228 -16.28 -8.62 8.36
N THR A 229 -17.24 -8.41 7.46
CA THR A 229 -18.08 -9.51 6.96
C THR A 229 -17.27 -10.57 6.24
N TYR A 230 -16.30 -10.15 5.40
CA TYR A 230 -15.42 -11.07 4.67
C TYR A 230 -14.55 -11.94 5.58
N LYS A 231 -14.15 -11.44 6.76
CA LYS A 231 -13.40 -12.23 7.75
C LYS A 231 -14.16 -13.44 8.26
N THR A 232 -15.47 -13.37 8.33
CA THR A 232 -16.35 -14.38 8.94
C THR A 232 -17.17 -15.18 7.92
N ASP A 233 -17.58 -14.54 6.81
CA ASP A 233 -18.38 -15.15 5.75
C ASP A 233 -18.04 -14.52 4.39
N ARG A 234 -17.15 -15.18 3.66
CA ARG A 234 -16.68 -14.74 2.34
C ARG A 234 -17.78 -14.73 1.31
N GLY A 235 -18.71 -15.70 1.37
CA GLY A 235 -19.84 -15.80 0.45
C GLY A 235 -20.83 -14.65 0.64
N ALA A 236 -21.19 -14.33 1.88
CA ALA A 236 -22.03 -13.18 2.20
C ALA A 236 -21.37 -11.86 1.76
N ALA A 237 -20.08 -11.70 2.00
CA ALA A 237 -19.35 -10.50 1.56
C ALA A 237 -19.32 -10.37 0.03
N ALA A 238 -19.05 -11.45 -0.70
CA ALA A 238 -19.08 -11.46 -2.16
C ALA A 238 -20.48 -11.09 -2.70
N LYS A 239 -21.52 -11.58 -2.07
CA LYS A 239 -22.92 -11.25 -2.44
C LYS A 239 -23.21 -9.75 -2.24
N ILE A 240 -22.82 -9.17 -1.10
CA ILE A 240 -22.98 -7.72 -0.85
C ILE A 240 -22.16 -6.92 -1.87
N TYR A 241 -20.91 -7.28 -2.10
CA TYR A 241 -20.06 -6.58 -3.05
C TYR A 241 -20.59 -6.68 -4.49
N SER A 242 -21.23 -7.80 -4.85
CA SER A 242 -21.83 -7.97 -6.19
C SER A 242 -22.91 -6.94 -6.51
N GLU A 243 -23.54 -6.34 -5.49
CA GLU A 243 -24.54 -5.28 -5.70
C GLU A 243 -23.90 -4.04 -6.35
N SER A 244 -22.66 -3.71 -6.01
CA SER A 244 -21.92 -2.62 -6.66
C SER A 244 -21.56 -2.93 -8.12
N TRP A 245 -21.25 -4.19 -8.46
CA TRP A 245 -21.09 -4.64 -9.85
C TRP A 245 -22.39 -4.51 -10.63
N GLN A 246 -23.48 -4.97 -10.03
CA GLN A 246 -24.81 -4.90 -10.65
C GLN A 246 -25.25 -3.45 -10.85
N GLN A 247 -24.94 -2.56 -9.90
CA GLN A 247 -25.27 -1.14 -10.02
C GLN A 247 -24.44 -0.46 -11.11
N SER A 248 -23.11 -0.68 -11.14
CA SER A 248 -22.25 -0.16 -12.21
C SER A 248 -22.69 -0.61 -13.59
N TRP A 249 -23.16 -1.86 -13.71
CA TRP A 249 -23.73 -2.39 -14.94
C TRP A 249 -25.02 -1.65 -15.34
N ARG A 250 -25.97 -1.50 -14.41
CA ARG A 250 -27.26 -0.85 -14.67
C ARG A 250 -27.14 0.64 -14.99
N ASP A 251 -26.14 1.30 -14.42
CA ASP A 251 -25.91 2.74 -14.62
C ASP A 251 -25.22 3.05 -15.96
N ALA A 252 -24.64 2.04 -16.61
CA ALA A 252 -23.92 2.23 -17.86
C ALA A 252 -24.90 2.31 -19.05
N PRO A 253 -24.85 3.37 -19.87
CA PRO A 253 -25.73 3.54 -21.03
C PRO A 253 -25.65 2.42 -22.08
N ALA A 254 -24.54 1.68 -22.10
CA ALA A 254 -24.28 0.62 -23.06
C ALA A 254 -24.86 -0.75 -22.67
N THR A 255 -25.57 -0.87 -21.54
CA THR A 255 -26.07 -2.15 -21.02
C THR A 255 -27.60 -2.23 -21.00
N GLU A 256 -28.23 -1.89 -22.12
CA GLU A 256 -29.69 -2.07 -22.28
C GLU A 256 -30.04 -3.55 -22.35
N GLY A 257 -31.10 -3.97 -21.64
CA GLY A 257 -31.66 -5.34 -21.65
C GLY A 257 -31.49 -6.09 -20.34
N THR A 258 -31.67 -7.42 -20.40
CA THR A 258 -31.54 -8.31 -19.25
C THR A 258 -30.08 -8.52 -18.88
N ALA A 259 -29.76 -8.37 -17.61
CA ALA A 259 -28.39 -8.56 -17.16
C ALA A 259 -27.95 -10.05 -17.23
N PRO A 260 -26.67 -10.37 -17.53
CA PRO A 260 -26.21 -11.74 -17.69
C PRO A 260 -26.47 -12.65 -16.48
N TRP A 261 -26.42 -12.11 -15.27
CA TRP A 261 -26.71 -12.89 -14.04
C TRP A 261 -28.22 -13.13 -13.83
N GLU A 262 -29.10 -12.36 -14.46
CA GLU A 262 -30.58 -12.54 -14.42
C GLU A 262 -31.02 -13.60 -15.43
N ASP A 263 -30.48 -13.57 -16.64
CA ASP A 263 -30.68 -14.59 -17.67
C ASP A 263 -29.40 -14.76 -18.52
N ALA A 264 -28.65 -15.79 -18.22
CA ALA A 264 -27.41 -16.11 -18.91
C ALA A 264 -27.62 -16.55 -20.37
N ASP A 265 -28.84 -16.87 -20.78
CA ASP A 265 -29.18 -17.35 -22.13
C ASP A 265 -29.87 -16.26 -22.99
N ALA A 266 -30.14 -15.07 -22.44
CA ALA A 266 -30.81 -13.96 -23.15
C ALA A 266 -30.00 -13.37 -24.31
N ASP A 267 -28.68 -13.46 -24.28
CA ASP A 267 -27.76 -12.86 -25.24
C ASP A 267 -26.99 -13.88 -26.08
N GLU A 268 -26.46 -13.42 -27.21
CA GLU A 268 -25.55 -14.23 -28.01
C GLU A 268 -24.14 -14.36 -27.39
N TRP A 269 -23.66 -15.59 -27.33
CA TRP A 269 -22.34 -15.94 -26.82
C TRP A 269 -21.48 -16.54 -27.94
N LYS A 270 -20.25 -16.05 -28.04
CA LYS A 270 -19.23 -16.63 -28.94
C LYS A 270 -18.54 -17.80 -28.20
N PRO A 271 -18.35 -18.99 -28.84
CA PRO A 271 -17.57 -20.05 -28.21
C PRO A 271 -16.11 -19.61 -28.05
N VAL A 272 -15.49 -19.99 -26.91
CA VAL A 272 -14.05 -19.73 -26.70
C VAL A 272 -13.24 -20.54 -27.74
N PRO A 273 -12.35 -19.89 -28.52
CA PRO A 273 -11.53 -20.58 -29.51
C PRO A 273 -10.47 -21.47 -28.86
N GLY A 274 -10.72 -22.76 -28.78
CA GLY A 274 -9.81 -23.74 -28.18
C GLY A 274 -9.87 -23.74 -26.65
N THR A 275 -8.82 -23.27 -25.96
CA THR A 275 -8.73 -23.25 -24.50
C THR A 275 -8.83 -21.85 -23.94
N LEU A 276 -9.20 -21.74 -22.66
CA LEU A 276 -9.10 -20.50 -21.89
C LEU A 276 -7.64 -20.02 -21.87
N ARG A 277 -7.44 -18.76 -22.20
CA ARG A 277 -6.14 -18.07 -22.22
C ARG A 277 -6.35 -16.58 -22.42
N ASP A 278 -5.27 -15.81 -22.49
CA ASP A 278 -5.29 -14.41 -22.91
C ASP A 278 -6.17 -14.24 -24.17
N TRP A 279 -7.26 -13.47 -24.02
CA TRP A 279 -8.27 -13.30 -25.07
C TRP A 279 -7.74 -12.59 -26.31
N ARG A 280 -6.65 -11.81 -26.22
CA ARG A 280 -6.00 -11.18 -27.38
C ARG A 280 -5.42 -12.23 -28.35
N LYS A 281 -5.16 -13.44 -27.85
CA LYS A 281 -4.66 -14.60 -28.64
C LYS A 281 -5.77 -15.44 -29.26
N TRP A 282 -7.05 -15.08 -29.06
CA TRP A 282 -8.17 -15.80 -29.66
C TRP A 282 -8.40 -15.47 -31.14
N GLY A 283 -7.79 -14.38 -31.66
CA GLY A 283 -7.96 -13.95 -33.05
C GLY A 283 -9.27 -13.20 -33.29
N ASP A 284 -9.98 -12.80 -32.24
CA ASP A 284 -11.12 -11.87 -32.34
C ASP A 284 -10.58 -10.43 -32.40
N PRO A 285 -10.80 -9.70 -33.53
CA PRO A 285 -10.31 -8.31 -33.67
C PRO A 285 -10.81 -7.36 -32.59
N GLU A 286 -12.00 -7.63 -32.01
CA GLU A 286 -12.59 -6.80 -30.97
C GLU A 286 -11.87 -6.93 -29.61
N LEU A 287 -11.03 -7.97 -29.45
CA LEU A 287 -10.32 -8.27 -28.20
C LEU A 287 -8.81 -8.01 -28.29
N THR A 288 -8.27 -7.67 -29.47
CA THR A 288 -6.82 -7.54 -29.69
C THR A 288 -6.14 -6.52 -28.77
N ASP A 289 -6.81 -5.38 -28.53
CA ASP A 289 -6.32 -4.31 -27.67
C ASP A 289 -7.34 -3.97 -26.56
N HIS A 290 -8.22 -4.94 -26.23
CA HIS A 290 -9.29 -4.72 -25.28
C HIS A 290 -8.78 -4.72 -23.83
N LEU A 291 -8.87 -3.58 -23.18
CA LEU A 291 -8.83 -3.43 -21.74
C LEU A 291 -10.28 -3.27 -21.22
N GLY A 292 -10.55 -3.80 -20.04
CA GLY A 292 -11.89 -3.80 -19.45
C GLY A 292 -12.46 -5.20 -19.28
N MET A 293 -13.76 -5.36 -19.43
CA MET A 293 -14.47 -6.57 -19.01
C MET A 293 -14.82 -7.51 -20.17
N VAL A 294 -14.72 -8.82 -19.90
CA VAL A 294 -15.22 -9.88 -20.77
C VAL A 294 -15.99 -10.89 -19.91
N TRP A 295 -17.23 -11.15 -20.29
CA TRP A 295 -18.02 -12.21 -19.70
C TRP A 295 -17.59 -13.57 -20.23
N HIS A 296 -17.52 -14.56 -19.34
CA HIS A 296 -17.31 -15.97 -19.67
C HIS A 296 -18.46 -16.78 -19.09
N LYS A 297 -18.91 -17.80 -19.82
CA LYS A 297 -20.01 -18.69 -19.42
C LYS A 297 -19.64 -20.14 -19.64
N VAL A 298 -19.94 -20.99 -18.64
CA VAL A 298 -19.92 -22.45 -18.76
C VAL A 298 -21.10 -23.05 -18.04
N SER A 299 -21.57 -24.21 -18.47
CA SER A 299 -22.65 -24.95 -17.81
C SER A 299 -22.22 -26.40 -17.54
N PHE A 300 -22.76 -26.98 -16.47
CA PHE A 300 -22.56 -28.37 -16.08
C PHE A 300 -23.87 -28.94 -15.54
N ASP A 301 -24.04 -30.27 -15.61
CA ASP A 301 -25.22 -30.96 -15.13
C ASP A 301 -24.95 -31.74 -13.85
N LEU A 302 -25.88 -31.65 -12.89
CA LEU A 302 -25.86 -32.43 -11.65
C LEU A 302 -27.06 -33.40 -11.60
N THR A 303 -26.78 -34.58 -11.07
CA THR A 303 -27.89 -35.48 -10.63
C THR A 303 -28.57 -34.90 -9.38
N PRO A 304 -29.80 -35.33 -9.05
CA PRO A 304 -30.44 -34.89 -7.80
C PRO A 304 -29.59 -35.10 -6.55
N GLN A 305 -28.87 -36.22 -6.45
CA GLN A 305 -28.03 -36.54 -5.31
C GLN A 305 -26.79 -35.65 -5.23
N GLN A 306 -26.19 -35.28 -6.37
CA GLN A 306 -25.05 -34.37 -6.43
C GLN A 306 -25.44 -32.96 -6.04
N SER A 307 -26.63 -32.51 -6.41
CA SER A 307 -27.10 -31.15 -6.09
C SER A 307 -27.49 -30.95 -4.62
N GLU A 308 -27.57 -32.01 -3.83
CA GLU A 308 -27.80 -31.96 -2.37
C GLU A 308 -26.49 -31.80 -1.55
N GLN A 309 -25.33 -31.76 -2.21
CA GLN A 309 -24.01 -31.62 -1.59
C GLN A 309 -23.47 -30.21 -1.74
N ALA A 310 -22.68 -29.73 -0.79
CA ALA A 310 -21.84 -28.55 -0.97
C ALA A 310 -20.76 -28.82 -2.04
N ALA A 311 -20.25 -27.77 -2.65
CA ALA A 311 -19.23 -27.89 -3.69
C ALA A 311 -18.17 -26.79 -3.58
N THR A 312 -17.04 -27.06 -4.21
CA THR A 312 -16.00 -26.07 -4.48
C THR A 312 -15.87 -25.85 -5.98
N ILE A 313 -16.03 -24.62 -6.43
CA ILE A 313 -15.94 -24.22 -7.83
C ILE A 313 -14.52 -23.73 -8.11
N HIS A 314 -13.81 -24.39 -9.00
CA HIS A 314 -12.48 -24.02 -9.49
C HIS A 314 -12.61 -23.52 -10.94
N ILE A 315 -12.21 -22.25 -11.17
CA ILE A 315 -12.33 -21.62 -12.51
C ILE A 315 -10.96 -21.20 -13.09
N GLY A 316 -9.86 -21.74 -12.55
CA GLY A 316 -8.51 -21.38 -12.99
C GLY A 316 -8.08 -20.01 -12.48
N ALA A 317 -7.14 -19.38 -13.20
CA ALA A 317 -6.69 -18.01 -12.92
C ALA A 317 -7.43 -17.02 -13.83
N VAL A 318 -7.66 -15.83 -13.32
CA VAL A 318 -8.25 -14.70 -14.07
C VAL A 318 -7.32 -13.49 -13.96
N ASP A 319 -7.06 -12.83 -15.05
CA ASP A 319 -6.22 -11.64 -15.13
C ASP A 319 -7.10 -10.40 -15.37
N ASP A 320 -7.17 -9.41 -14.51
CA ASP A 320 -6.69 -9.15 -13.14
C ASP A 320 -7.68 -9.59 -12.07
N THR A 321 -8.96 -9.26 -12.27
CA THR A 321 -10.07 -9.39 -11.33
C THR A 321 -11.18 -10.21 -11.94
N ASP A 322 -11.88 -10.99 -11.13
CA ASP A 322 -13.14 -11.59 -11.52
C ASP A 322 -14.28 -11.17 -10.59
N MET A 323 -15.50 -11.31 -11.09
CA MET A 323 -16.70 -11.48 -10.29
C MET A 323 -17.42 -12.69 -10.84
N THR A 324 -17.73 -13.66 -9.98
CA THR A 324 -18.24 -14.98 -10.38
C THR A 324 -19.63 -15.23 -9.79
N TRP A 325 -20.55 -15.69 -10.62
CA TRP A 325 -21.92 -16.09 -10.25
C TRP A 325 -22.16 -17.56 -10.57
N LEU A 326 -22.94 -18.20 -9.71
CA LEU A 326 -23.53 -19.52 -9.93
C LEU A 326 -25.06 -19.41 -9.93
N ASN A 327 -25.71 -19.81 -11.01
CA ASN A 327 -27.17 -19.75 -11.15
C ASN A 327 -27.78 -18.37 -10.81
N GLY A 328 -27.08 -17.29 -11.14
CA GLY A 328 -27.50 -15.91 -10.88
C GLY A 328 -27.12 -15.36 -9.49
N THR A 329 -26.56 -16.18 -8.61
CA THR A 329 -26.07 -15.75 -7.29
C THR A 329 -24.57 -15.57 -7.31
N ALA A 330 -24.08 -14.42 -6.85
CA ALA A 330 -22.65 -14.16 -6.71
C ALA A 330 -22.03 -15.10 -5.66
N ILE A 331 -20.89 -15.70 -6.01
CA ILE A 331 -20.19 -16.68 -5.16
C ILE A 331 -18.76 -16.26 -4.79
N GLY A 332 -18.15 -15.34 -5.55
CA GLY A 332 -16.78 -14.90 -5.23
C GLY A 332 -16.25 -13.82 -6.16
N THR A 333 -15.23 -13.14 -5.68
CA THR A 333 -14.42 -12.17 -6.41
C THR A 333 -13.00 -12.17 -5.87
N THR A 334 -12.01 -12.07 -6.75
CA THR A 334 -10.59 -12.08 -6.40
C THR A 334 -9.82 -11.12 -7.30
N PHE A 335 -8.88 -10.38 -6.73
CA PHE A 335 -7.91 -9.58 -7.46
C PHE A 335 -6.53 -10.22 -7.33
N HIS A 336 -6.07 -10.83 -8.41
CA HIS A 336 -4.70 -11.37 -8.52
C HIS A 336 -4.48 -11.89 -9.95
N TRP A 337 -3.57 -11.31 -10.71
CA TRP A 337 -3.35 -11.62 -12.13
C TRP A 337 -3.04 -13.11 -12.47
N GLY A 338 -2.47 -13.87 -11.57
CA GLY A 338 -2.10 -15.29 -11.77
C GLY A 338 -2.63 -16.25 -10.71
N GLY A 339 -3.42 -15.75 -9.74
CA GLY A 339 -3.96 -16.58 -8.67
C GLY A 339 -5.12 -17.48 -9.12
N LEU A 340 -5.14 -18.71 -8.65
CA LEU A 340 -6.24 -19.64 -8.88
C LEU A 340 -7.50 -19.18 -8.12
N ARG A 341 -8.66 -19.26 -8.77
CA ARG A 341 -9.97 -18.95 -8.21
C ARG A 341 -10.62 -20.21 -7.68
N THR A 342 -10.94 -20.19 -6.41
CA THR A 342 -11.60 -21.28 -5.71
C THR A 342 -12.71 -20.71 -4.84
N TYR A 343 -13.98 -21.11 -5.10
CA TYR A 343 -15.15 -20.58 -4.40
C TYR A 343 -15.97 -21.72 -3.81
N GLU A 344 -16.15 -21.69 -2.49
CA GLU A 344 -17.01 -22.63 -1.78
C GLU A 344 -18.47 -22.22 -1.97
N VAL A 345 -19.34 -23.19 -2.27
CA VAL A 345 -20.78 -22.99 -2.46
C VAL A 345 -21.58 -24.02 -1.68
N SER A 346 -22.62 -23.56 -1.02
CA SER A 346 -23.57 -24.41 -0.33
C SER A 346 -24.53 -25.12 -1.31
N ALA A 347 -25.09 -26.24 -0.86
CA ALA A 347 -26.01 -27.06 -1.67
C ALA A 347 -27.24 -26.31 -2.17
N ASP A 348 -27.73 -25.30 -1.44
CA ASP A 348 -28.90 -24.50 -1.82
C ASP A 348 -28.68 -23.63 -3.07
N LEU A 349 -27.44 -23.38 -3.49
CA LEU A 349 -27.08 -22.70 -4.73
C LEU A 349 -27.05 -23.63 -5.94
N LEU A 350 -27.03 -24.94 -5.72
CA LEU A 350 -26.97 -25.98 -6.74
C LEU A 350 -28.38 -26.51 -7.05
N LYS A 351 -28.59 -26.96 -8.28
CA LYS A 351 -29.88 -27.53 -8.69
C LYS A 351 -29.70 -28.81 -9.52
N PRO A 352 -30.63 -29.74 -9.49
CA PRO A 352 -30.61 -30.88 -10.40
C PRO A 352 -30.69 -30.41 -11.87
N GLY A 353 -29.92 -31.07 -12.75
CA GLY A 353 -29.79 -30.71 -14.15
C GLY A 353 -28.82 -29.55 -14.37
N LYS A 354 -29.09 -28.69 -15.32
CA LYS A 354 -28.21 -27.62 -15.78
C LYS A 354 -27.96 -26.57 -14.68
N ASN A 355 -26.68 -26.36 -14.34
CA ASN A 355 -26.16 -25.26 -13.56
C ASN A 355 -25.27 -24.40 -14.45
N THR A 356 -25.26 -23.08 -14.24
CA THR A 356 -24.52 -22.15 -15.07
C THR A 356 -23.60 -21.28 -14.21
N ILE A 357 -22.33 -21.24 -14.56
CA ILE A 357 -21.33 -20.34 -14.01
C ILE A 357 -21.13 -19.18 -14.99
N LEU A 358 -21.18 -17.97 -14.47
CA LEU A 358 -20.80 -16.75 -15.16
C LEU A 358 -19.59 -16.14 -14.47
N VAL A 359 -18.61 -15.74 -15.24
CA VAL A 359 -17.42 -15.01 -14.76
C VAL A 359 -17.31 -13.72 -15.55
N ASN A 360 -17.37 -12.58 -14.87
CA ASN A 360 -16.96 -11.31 -15.45
C ASN A 360 -15.47 -11.12 -15.14
N ALA A 361 -14.61 -11.30 -16.12
CA ALA A 361 -13.19 -11.05 -16.00
C ALA A 361 -12.90 -9.60 -16.40
N HIS A 362 -12.22 -8.87 -15.53
CA HIS A 362 -11.82 -7.47 -15.74
C HIS A 362 -10.31 -7.35 -15.77
N ASN A 363 -9.79 -6.76 -16.85
CA ASN A 363 -8.38 -6.50 -17.09
C ASN A 363 -8.10 -4.99 -17.10
N ASP A 364 -7.26 -4.52 -16.20
CA ASP A 364 -6.81 -3.12 -16.08
C ASP A 364 -5.57 -2.84 -16.93
N TYR A 365 -4.70 -3.85 -17.11
CA TYR A 365 -3.41 -3.65 -17.75
C TYR A 365 -2.84 -4.96 -18.33
N GLY A 366 -2.24 -4.88 -19.52
CA GLY A 366 -1.48 -5.99 -20.08
C GLY A 366 -2.33 -7.08 -20.73
N ASP A 367 -2.00 -8.33 -20.43
CA ASP A 367 -2.72 -9.53 -20.89
C ASP A 367 -4.04 -9.63 -20.12
N GLY A 368 -5.11 -10.12 -20.74
CA GLY A 368 -6.38 -10.31 -20.08
C GLY A 368 -6.98 -11.68 -20.38
N GLY A 369 -7.75 -12.21 -19.45
CA GLY A 369 -8.48 -13.46 -19.69
C GLY A 369 -8.47 -14.44 -18.55
N MET A 370 -8.99 -15.62 -18.84
CA MET A 370 -8.98 -16.76 -17.94
C MET A 370 -7.96 -17.79 -18.43
N SER A 371 -7.28 -18.47 -17.51
CA SER A 371 -6.27 -19.47 -17.83
C SER A 371 -6.18 -20.54 -16.74
N GLY A 372 -5.41 -21.60 -16.99
CA GLY A 372 -5.13 -22.66 -16.03
C GLY A 372 -5.13 -24.03 -16.64
N PRO A 373 -4.52 -25.02 -15.97
CA PRO A 373 -4.60 -26.40 -16.40
C PRO A 373 -6.04 -26.95 -16.24
N ALA A 374 -6.41 -27.93 -17.03
CA ALA A 374 -7.74 -28.56 -16.98
C ALA A 374 -8.10 -29.10 -15.58
N SER A 375 -7.10 -29.45 -14.76
CA SER A 375 -7.27 -29.88 -13.37
C SER A 375 -7.80 -28.78 -12.46
N GLU A 376 -7.60 -27.50 -12.82
CA GLU A 376 -8.08 -26.32 -12.09
C GLU A 376 -9.37 -25.72 -12.70
N LEU A 377 -10.01 -26.46 -13.58
CA LEU A 377 -11.31 -26.12 -14.17
C LEU A 377 -12.29 -27.25 -13.85
N ARG A 378 -12.88 -27.21 -12.66
CA ARG A 378 -13.74 -28.28 -12.15
C ARG A 378 -14.73 -27.82 -11.07
N VAL A 379 -15.76 -28.59 -10.89
CA VAL A 379 -16.63 -28.58 -9.71
C VAL A 379 -16.25 -29.79 -8.85
N GLU A 380 -15.85 -29.57 -7.63
CA GLU A 380 -15.52 -30.61 -6.65
C GLU A 380 -16.63 -30.69 -5.61
N LEU A 381 -17.27 -31.84 -5.48
CA LEU A 381 -18.36 -32.08 -4.53
C LEU A 381 -17.81 -32.53 -3.17
N GLU A 382 -18.63 -32.40 -2.12
CA GLU A 382 -18.27 -32.75 -0.74
C GLU A 382 -17.83 -34.23 -0.61
N ASP A 383 -18.35 -35.15 -1.43
CA ASP A 383 -17.97 -36.56 -1.46
C ASP A 383 -16.62 -36.83 -2.17
N GLY A 384 -15.95 -35.79 -2.64
CA GLY A 384 -14.67 -35.87 -3.37
C GLY A 384 -14.82 -36.19 -4.84
N SER A 385 -16.03 -36.37 -5.37
CA SER A 385 -16.25 -36.51 -6.80
C SER A 385 -16.12 -35.14 -7.51
N SER A 386 -15.69 -35.16 -8.77
CA SER A 386 -15.50 -33.91 -9.50
C SER A 386 -16.08 -33.97 -10.93
N LEU A 387 -16.54 -32.82 -11.43
CA LEU A 387 -16.98 -32.61 -12.80
C LEU A 387 -16.03 -31.62 -13.48
N SER A 388 -15.61 -31.95 -14.71
CA SER A 388 -14.73 -31.07 -15.48
C SER A 388 -15.48 -29.85 -16.02
N LEU A 389 -14.85 -28.69 -15.94
CA LEU A 389 -15.22 -27.43 -16.59
C LEU A 389 -14.19 -27.02 -17.66
N ALA A 390 -13.33 -27.94 -18.11
CA ALA A 390 -12.26 -27.62 -19.05
C ALA A 390 -12.77 -27.22 -20.44
N ASP A 391 -13.97 -27.65 -20.81
CA ASP A 391 -14.57 -27.42 -22.13
C ASP A 391 -15.92 -26.70 -22.01
N GLY A 392 -16.43 -26.22 -23.14
CA GLY A 392 -17.79 -25.65 -23.23
C GLY A 392 -17.89 -24.18 -22.84
N TRP A 393 -16.78 -23.49 -22.66
CA TRP A 393 -16.78 -22.06 -22.37
C TRP A 393 -17.21 -21.23 -23.58
N ALA A 394 -17.97 -20.20 -23.29
CA ALA A 394 -18.35 -19.15 -24.22
C ALA A 394 -18.02 -17.78 -23.63
N TYR A 395 -17.84 -16.78 -24.47
CA TYR A 395 -17.51 -15.43 -24.05
C TYR A 395 -18.36 -14.35 -24.72
N ARG A 396 -18.41 -13.18 -24.10
CA ARG A 396 -19.02 -11.95 -24.63
C ARG A 396 -18.21 -10.75 -24.14
N LYS A 397 -17.74 -9.92 -25.09
CA LYS A 397 -17.10 -8.65 -24.77
C LYS A 397 -18.08 -7.70 -24.10
N VAL A 398 -17.63 -6.92 -23.13
CA VAL A 398 -18.35 -5.79 -22.54
C VAL A 398 -17.90 -4.51 -23.23
N ASP A 399 -18.82 -3.57 -23.46
CA ASP A 399 -18.49 -2.26 -23.99
C ASP A 399 -17.58 -1.51 -23.01
N SER A 400 -16.56 -0.84 -23.53
CA SER A 400 -15.57 -0.10 -22.72
C SER A 400 -16.15 1.11 -21.95
N ALA A 401 -17.38 1.52 -22.28
CA ALA A 401 -18.13 2.52 -21.51
C ALA A 401 -18.65 1.99 -20.16
N VAL A 402 -18.66 0.66 -19.97
CA VAL A 402 -19.04 0.03 -18.70
C VAL A 402 -17.79 -0.06 -17.82
N SER A 403 -17.77 0.71 -16.74
CA SER A 403 -16.67 0.70 -15.79
C SER A 403 -16.88 -0.37 -14.70
N ALA A 404 -15.79 -1.01 -14.27
CA ALA A 404 -15.84 -1.84 -13.08
C ALA A 404 -16.11 -0.99 -11.83
N PRO A 405 -16.74 -1.55 -10.77
CA PRO A 405 -16.90 -0.85 -9.50
C PRO A 405 -15.53 -0.64 -8.80
N LYS A 406 -15.54 0.16 -7.73
CA LYS A 406 -14.37 0.29 -6.86
C LYS A 406 -13.89 -1.09 -6.39
N PRO A 407 -12.58 -1.29 -6.18
CA PRO A 407 -12.04 -2.55 -5.68
C PRO A 407 -12.70 -3.02 -4.38
N ALA A 408 -12.90 -4.33 -4.25
CA ALA A 408 -13.39 -4.90 -2.99
C ALA A 408 -12.39 -4.65 -1.85
N PRO A 409 -12.85 -4.46 -0.61
CA PRO A 409 -11.97 -4.12 0.51
C PRO A 409 -10.95 -5.21 0.87
N TRP A 410 -11.15 -6.44 0.43
CA TRP A 410 -10.18 -7.54 0.57
C TRP A 410 -9.24 -7.72 -0.64
N PHE A 411 -9.27 -6.82 -1.60
CA PHE A 411 -8.34 -6.89 -2.74
C PHE A 411 -6.93 -6.48 -2.28
N THR A 412 -6.03 -7.41 -2.27
CA THR A 412 -4.61 -7.35 -1.90
C THR A 412 -4.06 -5.92 -1.66
N ILE A 413 -3.39 -5.35 -2.67
CA ILE A 413 -2.76 -4.02 -2.62
C ILE A 413 -3.70 -2.85 -2.96
N LYS A 414 -4.96 -3.13 -3.34
CA LYS A 414 -5.97 -2.13 -3.72
C LYS A 414 -7.13 -2.04 -2.71
N GLY A 415 -7.17 -2.94 -1.71
CA GLY A 415 -8.23 -3.02 -0.71
C GLY A 415 -8.02 -2.10 0.49
N TYR A 416 -8.33 -2.60 1.68
CA TYR A 416 -8.27 -1.86 2.93
C TYR A 416 -7.45 -2.61 3.99
N THR A 417 -6.65 -1.92 4.75
CA THR A 417 -6.00 -2.34 6.02
C THR A 417 -5.06 -3.55 5.98
N MET A 418 -5.09 -4.38 4.95
CA MET A 418 -4.40 -5.67 4.96
C MET A 418 -2.88 -5.56 4.96
N LEU A 419 -2.31 -4.53 4.30
CA LEU A 419 -0.88 -4.23 4.34
C LEU A 419 -0.49 -3.65 5.70
N HIS A 420 -1.31 -2.75 6.24
CA HIS A 420 -1.15 -2.27 7.60
C HIS A 420 -1.07 -3.44 8.59
N ASN A 421 -2.04 -4.34 8.55
CA ASN A 421 -2.15 -5.46 9.47
C ASN A 421 -0.95 -6.40 9.42
N ALA A 422 -0.41 -6.66 8.23
CA ALA A 422 0.72 -7.57 8.05
C ALA A 422 2.09 -6.89 8.20
N MET A 423 2.24 -5.64 7.74
CA MET A 423 3.55 -5.04 7.48
C MET A 423 3.83 -3.78 8.30
N ILE A 424 2.81 -3.18 8.95
CA ILE A 424 2.97 -1.99 9.83
C ILE A 424 2.63 -2.33 11.28
N ALA A 425 1.54 -3.06 11.52
CA ALA A 425 1.11 -3.41 12.88
C ALA A 425 2.19 -4.13 13.70
N PRO A 426 2.98 -5.08 13.15
CA PRO A 426 4.08 -5.73 13.88
C PRO A 426 5.20 -4.78 14.34
N LEU A 427 5.33 -3.62 13.70
CA LEU A 427 6.30 -2.58 14.05
C LEU A 427 5.80 -1.68 15.19
N SER A 428 4.50 -1.77 15.57
CA SER A 428 3.90 -0.87 16.56
C SER A 428 4.57 -1.00 17.93
N GLY A 429 4.89 0.14 18.52
CA GLY A 429 5.51 0.20 19.86
C GLY A 429 7.00 0.48 19.86
N ILE A 430 7.71 0.33 18.72
CA ILE A 430 9.08 0.87 18.60
C ILE A 430 9.04 2.40 18.44
N ARG A 431 10.14 3.05 18.77
CA ARG A 431 10.32 4.48 18.49
C ARG A 431 11.03 4.69 17.18
N LEU A 432 10.64 5.72 16.45
CA LEU A 432 11.23 6.13 15.18
C LEU A 432 11.71 7.58 15.28
N LYS A 433 12.79 7.89 14.57
CA LYS A 433 13.26 9.25 14.35
C LYS A 433 12.40 10.00 13.35
N GLY A 434 11.88 9.30 12.35
CA GLY A 434 11.00 9.84 11.32
C GLY A 434 10.54 8.77 10.35
N ALA A 435 9.63 9.14 9.45
CA ALA A 435 9.13 8.27 8.40
C ALA A 435 9.21 8.96 7.03
N ILE A 436 9.34 8.15 5.97
CA ILE A 436 9.38 8.58 4.57
C ILE A 436 8.28 7.85 3.84
N TRP A 437 7.36 8.61 3.22
CA TRP A 437 6.25 8.09 2.44
C TRP A 437 6.40 8.42 0.97
N TYR A 438 6.48 7.40 0.09
CA TYR A 438 6.57 7.58 -1.36
C TYR A 438 5.51 6.74 -2.07
N GLN A 439 4.34 7.31 -2.27
CA GLN A 439 3.17 6.67 -2.87
C GLN A 439 2.25 7.76 -3.46
N GLY A 440 1.33 7.40 -4.32
CA GLY A 440 0.31 8.29 -4.87
C GLY A 440 -0.12 7.88 -6.28
N GLU A 441 0.71 7.20 -7.03
CA GLU A 441 0.47 6.80 -8.42
C GLU A 441 -0.79 5.94 -8.54
N SER A 442 -0.97 4.98 -7.63
CA SER A 442 -2.14 4.08 -7.63
C SER A 442 -3.44 4.76 -7.15
N ASN A 443 -3.35 5.97 -6.59
CA ASN A 443 -4.47 6.80 -6.20
C ASN A 443 -4.69 7.99 -7.14
N ALA A 444 -4.01 8.06 -8.28
CA ALA A 444 -4.06 9.23 -9.18
C ALA A 444 -5.48 9.57 -9.68
N GLY A 445 -6.38 8.58 -9.72
CA GLY A 445 -7.79 8.77 -10.08
C GLY A 445 -8.71 9.27 -8.95
N ASP A 446 -8.23 9.32 -7.70
CA ASP A 446 -9.09 9.62 -6.52
C ASP A 446 -9.32 11.13 -6.29
N GLY A 447 -8.59 11.96 -7.00
CA GLY A 447 -8.72 13.40 -6.85
C GLY A 447 -8.35 13.88 -5.44
N VAL A 448 -9.19 14.76 -4.88
CA VAL A 448 -8.94 15.37 -3.57
C VAL A 448 -9.13 14.42 -2.37
N ALA A 449 -9.72 13.23 -2.57
CA ALA A 449 -9.90 12.26 -1.49
C ALA A 449 -8.56 11.76 -0.92
N TYR A 450 -7.49 11.78 -1.72
CA TYR A 450 -6.15 11.42 -1.26
C TYR A 450 -5.63 12.31 -0.11
N GLU A 451 -6.07 13.56 -0.04
CA GLU A 451 -5.71 14.50 1.02
C GLU A 451 -6.12 13.96 2.40
N SER A 452 -7.39 13.54 2.55
CA SER A 452 -7.89 12.96 3.80
C SER A 452 -7.21 11.63 4.15
N LEU A 453 -6.95 10.78 3.15
CA LEU A 453 -6.26 9.51 3.35
C LEU A 453 -4.82 9.69 3.83
N LEU A 454 -4.09 10.68 3.31
CA LEU A 454 -2.74 10.99 3.76
C LEU A 454 -2.72 11.52 5.21
N ASP A 455 -3.71 12.34 5.59
CA ASP A 455 -3.87 12.74 6.99
C ASP A 455 -4.13 11.56 7.92
N LEU A 456 -5.00 10.63 7.52
CA LEU A 456 -5.27 9.42 8.29
C LEU A 456 -4.04 8.54 8.44
N LEU A 457 -3.23 8.38 7.39
CA LEU A 457 -1.97 7.64 7.44
C LEU A 457 -1.00 8.27 8.46
N VAL A 458 -0.82 9.59 8.41
CA VAL A 458 0.03 10.31 9.36
C VAL A 458 -0.48 10.17 10.79
N GLN A 459 -1.79 10.29 10.99
CA GLN A 459 -2.44 10.11 12.30
C GLN A 459 -2.21 8.68 12.83
N ASP A 460 -2.39 7.67 11.99
CA ASP A 460 -2.18 6.27 12.33
C ASP A 460 -0.73 6.00 12.76
N TRP A 461 0.23 6.45 11.98
CA TRP A 461 1.64 6.26 12.29
C TRP A 461 2.07 6.99 13.56
N ARG A 462 1.52 8.18 13.83
CA ARG A 462 1.76 8.88 15.08
C ARG A 462 1.20 8.16 16.30
N ALA A 463 0.06 7.51 16.15
CA ALA A 463 -0.51 6.67 17.22
C ALA A 463 0.39 5.46 17.56
N LYS A 464 1.10 4.92 16.58
CA LYS A 464 1.94 3.71 16.71
C LYS A 464 3.38 3.99 17.10
N PHE A 465 3.99 5.03 16.55
CA PHE A 465 5.43 5.27 16.64
C PHE A 465 5.82 6.50 17.48
N GLY A 466 4.87 7.36 17.81
CA GLY A 466 5.06 8.55 18.61
C GLY A 466 4.25 9.75 18.09
N ALA A 467 3.56 10.45 19.00
CA ALA A 467 2.62 11.51 18.67
C ALA A 467 3.21 12.68 17.85
N ASP A 468 4.51 12.85 17.90
CA ASP A 468 5.27 13.90 17.24
C ASP A 468 6.12 13.38 16.04
N LEU A 469 5.84 12.17 15.54
CA LEU A 469 6.57 11.56 14.43
C LEU A 469 6.60 12.50 13.21
N PRO A 470 7.80 12.90 12.75
CA PRO A 470 7.95 13.65 11.51
C PRO A 470 7.80 12.74 10.29
N VAL A 471 7.14 13.24 9.24
CA VAL A 471 6.92 12.49 7.99
C VAL A 471 7.38 13.30 6.79
N ALA A 472 8.35 12.79 6.04
CA ALA A 472 8.72 13.30 4.73
C ALA A 472 7.85 12.62 3.67
N VAL A 473 7.08 13.39 2.92
CA VAL A 473 6.27 12.90 1.81
C VAL A 473 7.00 13.19 0.50
N VAL A 474 7.30 12.17 -0.29
CA VAL A 474 7.90 12.33 -1.60
C VAL A 474 6.78 12.65 -2.61
N GLN A 475 6.83 13.85 -3.17
CA GLN A 475 5.87 14.27 -4.18
C GLN A 475 6.05 13.47 -5.46
N LEU A 476 4.95 13.18 -6.18
CA LEU A 476 5.03 12.43 -7.45
C LEU A 476 5.83 13.19 -8.51
N PRO A 477 6.84 12.56 -9.15
CA PRO A 477 7.57 13.14 -10.28
C PRO A 477 6.70 13.21 -11.54
N ARG A 478 7.27 13.66 -12.64
CA ARG A 478 6.59 13.68 -13.95
C ARG A 478 6.45 12.27 -14.51
N TYR A 479 5.25 11.96 -15.02
CA TYR A 479 4.97 10.71 -15.75
C TYR A 479 3.75 10.92 -16.66
N GLY A 480 3.71 10.28 -17.83
CA GLY A 480 2.59 10.35 -18.75
C GLY A 480 2.65 11.51 -19.75
N ALA A 481 1.50 11.88 -20.29
CA ALA A 481 1.41 12.86 -21.36
C ALA A 481 1.72 14.29 -20.91
N LEU A 482 2.33 15.06 -21.80
CA LEU A 482 2.45 16.50 -21.61
C LEU A 482 1.05 17.15 -21.64
N PRO A 483 0.73 18.06 -20.70
CA PRO A 483 -0.54 18.75 -20.70
C PRO A 483 -0.61 19.69 -21.92
N THR A 484 -1.68 19.59 -22.70
CA THR A 484 -1.95 20.43 -23.87
C THR A 484 -3.07 21.43 -23.64
N GLU A 485 -3.85 21.23 -22.58
CA GLU A 485 -5.01 22.05 -22.21
C GLU A 485 -4.93 22.41 -20.72
N ALA A 486 -5.26 23.66 -20.39
CA ALA A 486 -5.39 24.10 -19.00
C ALA A 486 -6.63 23.49 -18.35
N GLY A 487 -6.64 23.39 -17.01
CA GLY A 487 -7.76 22.86 -16.25
C GLY A 487 -7.87 21.32 -16.21
N LYS A 488 -6.89 20.62 -16.78
CA LYS A 488 -6.79 19.15 -16.67
C LYS A 488 -5.61 18.78 -15.75
N PRO A 489 -5.84 18.73 -14.44
CA PRO A 489 -4.75 18.62 -13.48
C PRO A 489 -4.08 17.23 -13.47
N GLY A 490 -4.76 16.15 -13.92
CA GLY A 490 -4.19 14.81 -13.88
C GLY A 490 -3.57 14.49 -12.51
N TRP A 491 -2.32 14.05 -12.48
CA TRP A 491 -1.55 13.82 -11.24
C TRP A 491 -1.32 15.08 -10.40
N GLY A 492 -1.55 16.27 -10.95
CA GLY A 492 -1.51 17.53 -10.21
C GLY A 492 -2.43 17.55 -8.99
N VAL A 493 -3.57 16.83 -9.04
CA VAL A 493 -4.50 16.73 -7.88
C VAL A 493 -3.82 16.03 -6.70
N ILE A 494 -3.11 14.93 -6.94
CA ILE A 494 -2.39 14.21 -5.87
C ILE A 494 -1.26 15.08 -5.30
N ARG A 495 -0.50 15.76 -6.16
CA ARG A 495 0.57 16.69 -5.74
C ARG A 495 0.03 17.83 -4.89
N GLU A 496 -1.14 18.38 -5.26
CA GLU A 496 -1.83 19.40 -4.46
C GLU A 496 -2.33 18.86 -3.12
N SER A 497 -2.89 17.66 -3.08
CA SER A 497 -3.29 16.99 -1.82
C SER A 497 -2.10 16.86 -0.87
N MET A 498 -0.94 16.38 -1.37
CA MET A 498 0.30 16.31 -0.59
C MET A 498 0.74 17.68 -0.07
N ARG A 499 0.69 18.72 -0.95
CA ARG A 499 1.05 20.09 -0.56
C ARG A 499 0.15 20.63 0.54
N ARG A 500 -1.16 20.39 0.46
CA ARG A 500 -2.12 20.85 1.48
C ARG A 500 -1.92 20.19 2.83
N VAL A 501 -1.61 18.89 2.85
CA VAL A 501 -1.27 18.19 4.10
C VAL A 501 -0.02 18.80 4.72
N ALA A 502 1.06 18.98 3.95
CA ALA A 502 2.30 19.58 4.45
C ALA A 502 2.12 21.05 4.89
N ALA A 503 1.22 21.80 4.25
CA ALA A 503 0.99 23.20 4.59
C ALA A 503 0.28 23.41 5.94
N ARG A 504 -0.41 22.41 6.47
CA ARG A 504 -1.17 22.51 7.74
C ARG A 504 -0.57 21.72 8.91
N ASP A 505 0.50 20.97 8.65
CA ASP A 505 1.14 20.12 9.64
C ASP A 505 2.66 20.35 9.65
N ASP A 506 3.17 21.06 10.66
CA ASP A 506 4.59 21.44 10.79
C ASP A 506 5.55 20.23 10.94
N ARG A 507 5.01 19.02 11.12
CA ARG A 507 5.76 17.78 11.18
C ARG A 507 5.63 16.95 9.91
N VAL A 508 5.04 17.51 8.85
CA VAL A 508 4.98 16.94 7.50
C VAL A 508 5.63 17.89 6.52
N ALA A 509 6.56 17.42 5.71
CA ALA A 509 7.15 18.25 4.67
C ALA A 509 7.34 17.47 3.35
N LEU A 510 7.38 18.21 2.23
CA LEU A 510 7.47 17.63 0.90
C LEU A 510 8.93 17.57 0.42
N ALA A 511 9.34 16.39 -0.03
CA ALA A 511 10.45 16.26 -0.97
C ALA A 511 9.89 16.48 -2.39
N VAL A 512 9.98 17.70 -2.90
CA VAL A 512 9.45 18.09 -4.21
C VAL A 512 10.30 17.47 -5.33
N THR A 513 9.68 16.75 -6.26
CA THR A 513 10.35 16.03 -7.36
C THR A 513 9.77 16.34 -8.74
N ILE A 514 9.05 17.45 -8.88
CA ILE A 514 8.36 17.81 -10.13
C ILE A 514 9.30 18.02 -11.32
N ASP A 515 10.54 18.39 -11.08
CA ASP A 515 11.61 18.53 -12.07
C ASP A 515 12.26 17.21 -12.47
N MET A 516 11.91 16.12 -11.78
CA MET A 516 12.39 14.74 -11.99
C MET A 516 11.35 13.92 -12.75
N GLY A 517 11.68 12.66 -13.01
CA GLY A 517 10.79 11.71 -13.66
C GLY A 517 11.01 11.59 -15.16
N ASP A 518 10.31 10.65 -15.75
CA ASP A 518 10.35 10.34 -17.17
C ASP A 518 8.91 10.17 -17.69
N PRO A 519 8.52 10.83 -18.81
CA PRO A 519 7.17 10.71 -19.35
C PRO A 519 6.75 9.29 -19.75
N VAL A 520 7.70 8.39 -20.00
CA VAL A 520 7.44 7.01 -20.46
C VAL A 520 7.84 5.93 -19.45
N ASP A 521 8.60 6.29 -18.40
CA ASP A 521 8.96 5.38 -17.33
C ASP A 521 8.44 5.90 -15.97
N ILE A 522 7.46 5.19 -15.40
CA ILE A 522 6.90 5.49 -14.08
C ILE A 522 7.90 5.25 -12.94
N HIS A 523 8.99 4.51 -13.20
CA HIS A 523 10.03 4.15 -12.25
C HIS A 523 11.39 4.74 -12.62
N PRO A 524 11.56 6.07 -12.59
CA PRO A 524 12.82 6.69 -12.99
C PRO A 524 13.97 6.18 -12.11
N PRO A 525 15.10 5.72 -12.72
CA PRO A 525 16.16 5.04 -11.97
C PRO A 525 17.08 5.96 -11.17
N ASN A 526 16.96 7.29 -11.31
CA ASN A 526 17.76 8.25 -10.54
C ASN A 526 17.19 8.44 -9.13
N LYS A 527 17.25 7.39 -8.29
CA LYS A 527 16.76 7.44 -6.90
C LYS A 527 17.66 8.24 -5.96
N LEU A 528 18.93 8.44 -6.32
CA LEU A 528 19.83 9.28 -5.54
C LEU A 528 19.34 10.73 -5.45
N ALA A 529 18.93 11.33 -6.58
CA ALA A 529 18.42 12.69 -6.59
C ALA A 529 17.13 12.85 -5.76
N VAL A 530 16.24 11.83 -5.76
CA VAL A 530 15.07 11.81 -4.88
C VAL A 530 15.48 11.77 -3.42
N ALA A 531 16.44 10.91 -3.07
CA ALA A 531 16.93 10.78 -1.70
C ALA A 531 17.60 12.08 -1.19
N GLU A 532 18.33 12.82 -2.05
CA GLU A 532 18.90 14.12 -1.70
C GLU A 532 17.80 15.13 -1.27
N ARG A 533 16.64 15.13 -1.95
CA ARG A 533 15.48 15.95 -1.55
C ARG A 533 14.89 15.48 -0.22
N VAL A 534 14.77 14.16 -0.02
CA VAL A 534 14.32 13.57 1.26
C VAL A 534 15.28 13.96 2.40
N VAL A 535 16.59 13.86 2.20
CA VAL A 535 17.61 14.22 3.20
C VAL A 535 17.49 15.69 3.60
N ARG A 536 17.32 16.60 2.62
CA ARG A 536 17.15 18.02 2.89
C ARG A 536 15.93 18.28 3.78
N VAL A 537 14.81 17.66 3.44
CA VAL A 537 13.57 17.74 4.24
C VAL A 537 13.77 17.14 5.63
N MET A 538 14.38 15.97 5.74
CA MET A 538 14.64 15.31 7.02
C MET A 538 15.57 16.09 7.93
N LYS A 539 16.59 16.75 7.39
CA LYS A 539 17.48 17.63 8.16
C LYS A 539 16.69 18.75 8.86
N SER A 540 15.76 19.35 8.16
CA SER A 540 14.87 20.38 8.72
C SER A 540 13.89 19.81 9.74
N LEU A 541 13.13 18.76 9.38
CA LEU A 541 12.08 18.19 10.23
C LEU A 541 12.60 17.54 11.51
N VAL A 542 13.75 16.85 11.41
CA VAL A 542 14.22 15.89 12.43
C VAL A 542 15.37 16.44 13.24
N TYR A 543 16.29 17.16 12.59
CA TYR A 543 17.50 17.65 13.23
C TYR A 543 17.47 19.16 13.51
N GLY A 544 16.38 19.83 13.08
CA GLY A 544 16.17 21.25 13.36
C GLY A 544 17.15 22.16 12.63
N GLU A 545 17.77 21.68 11.54
CA GLU A 545 18.54 22.57 10.67
C GLU A 545 17.58 23.59 10.06
N VAL A 546 17.88 24.86 10.24
CA VAL A 546 17.04 25.94 9.71
C VAL A 546 17.35 26.07 8.22
N ASP A 547 16.63 25.30 7.41
CA ASP A 547 16.59 25.41 5.96
C ASP A 547 15.18 25.81 5.56
N ALA A 548 14.96 27.14 5.43
CA ALA A 548 13.65 27.68 5.05
C ALA A 548 13.21 27.19 3.66
N GLY A 549 14.15 26.76 2.81
CA GLY A 549 13.94 26.22 1.48
C GLY A 549 13.98 24.69 1.40
N ALA A 550 13.84 23.94 2.53
CA ALA A 550 13.97 22.48 2.53
C ALA A 550 13.05 21.78 1.51
N SER A 551 11.83 22.28 1.32
CA SER A 551 10.86 21.81 0.30
C SER A 551 10.90 22.61 -1.01
N GLY A 552 11.84 23.54 -1.20
CA GLY A 552 11.85 24.51 -2.29
C GLY A 552 10.87 25.68 -2.07
N ALA A 553 10.74 26.55 -3.06
CA ALA A 553 9.86 27.71 -3.00
C ALA A 553 8.38 27.30 -2.95
N VAL A 554 7.66 27.73 -1.90
CA VAL A 554 6.24 27.44 -1.67
C VAL A 554 5.41 28.70 -1.87
N ALA A 555 4.42 28.66 -2.78
CA ALA A 555 3.48 29.77 -2.95
C ALA A 555 2.65 29.94 -1.67
N SER A 556 2.70 31.16 -1.08
CA SER A 556 2.08 31.44 0.23
C SER A 556 0.90 32.39 0.14
N ARG A 557 0.92 33.34 -0.78
CA ARG A 557 -0.13 34.37 -0.86
C ARG A 557 -0.28 34.90 -2.29
N THR A 558 -1.51 35.26 -2.66
CA THR A 558 -1.83 36.02 -3.86
C THR A 558 -2.40 37.39 -3.52
N VAL A 559 -2.17 38.38 -4.36
CA VAL A 559 -2.80 39.68 -4.25
C VAL A 559 -3.14 40.16 -5.69
N ARG A 560 -4.39 40.51 -5.90
CA ARG A 560 -4.82 41.16 -7.14
C ARG A 560 -4.44 42.66 -7.14
N ASP A 561 -3.78 43.11 -8.16
CA ASP A 561 -3.42 44.51 -8.41
C ASP A 561 -3.86 44.90 -9.84
N GLY A 562 -5.08 45.39 -9.96
CA GLY A 562 -5.69 45.74 -11.26
C GLY A 562 -5.79 44.52 -12.18
N SER A 563 -5.13 44.57 -13.33
CA SER A 563 -5.08 43.50 -14.33
C SER A 563 -3.96 42.48 -14.09
N THR A 564 -3.35 42.46 -12.89
CA THR A 564 -2.31 41.51 -12.54
C THR A 564 -2.62 40.79 -11.22
N ILE A 565 -2.08 39.58 -11.05
CA ILE A 565 -2.06 38.86 -9.80
C ILE A 565 -0.60 38.65 -9.41
N ARG A 566 -0.25 39.05 -8.19
CA ARG A 566 1.07 38.86 -7.60
C ARG A 566 1.05 37.67 -6.67
N ILE A 567 2.02 36.76 -6.82
CA ILE A 567 2.15 35.54 -6.00
C ILE A 567 3.44 35.65 -5.21
N ALA A 568 3.32 35.66 -3.88
CA ALA A 568 4.47 35.62 -2.97
C ALA A 568 4.84 34.17 -2.64
N PHE A 569 6.11 33.96 -2.35
CA PHE A 569 6.66 32.66 -2.01
C PHE A 569 7.41 32.72 -0.66
N GLU A 570 7.37 31.61 0.04
CA GLU A 570 8.18 31.31 1.23
C GLU A 570 9.20 30.23 0.90
N GLY A 571 10.22 30.08 1.74
CA GLY A 571 11.27 29.08 1.54
C GLY A 571 12.14 29.31 0.31
N VAL A 572 12.29 30.56 -0.13
CA VAL A 572 13.13 30.92 -1.26
C VAL A 572 14.56 31.15 -0.79
N GLU A 573 15.51 30.39 -1.34
CA GLU A 573 16.93 30.59 -1.12
C GLU A 573 17.58 31.20 -2.36
N ASP A 574 18.44 32.19 -2.16
CA ASP A 574 19.19 32.91 -3.21
C ASP A 574 18.30 33.49 -4.36
N GLY A 575 17.01 33.80 -4.05
CA GLY A 575 16.05 34.39 -4.95
C GLY A 575 15.37 33.42 -5.91
N LEU A 576 14.24 33.84 -6.51
CA LEU A 576 13.54 33.06 -7.55
C LEU A 576 14.20 33.22 -8.91
N VAL A 577 14.30 32.13 -9.66
CA VAL A 577 14.84 32.11 -11.03
C VAL A 577 13.94 31.31 -11.97
N THR A 578 13.95 31.65 -13.24
CA THR A 578 13.34 30.85 -14.31
C THR A 578 14.45 30.16 -15.12
N VAL A 579 14.31 28.88 -15.38
CA VAL A 579 15.26 28.07 -16.14
C VAL A 579 14.76 27.96 -17.61
N SER A 580 15.67 28.11 -18.57
CA SER A 580 15.42 27.93 -20.02
C SER A 580 14.45 28.93 -20.68
N ALA A 581 13.82 29.81 -19.93
CA ALA A 581 12.96 30.89 -20.48
C ALA A 581 12.98 32.12 -19.58
N GLY A 582 12.71 33.30 -20.12
CA GLY A 582 12.58 34.55 -19.35
C GLY A 582 11.19 34.75 -18.73
N SER A 583 10.29 33.80 -18.90
CA SER A 583 8.94 33.81 -18.33
C SER A 583 8.69 32.54 -17.52
N VAL A 584 7.78 32.61 -16.56
CA VAL A 584 7.32 31.44 -15.82
C VAL A 584 6.40 30.63 -16.72
N ILE A 585 6.70 29.34 -16.89
CA ILE A 585 5.94 28.37 -17.70
C ILE A 585 5.04 27.53 -16.79
N GLY A 586 3.83 27.18 -17.24
CA GLY A 586 2.90 26.30 -16.54
C GLY A 586 1.96 27.02 -15.58
N MET A 587 1.78 28.33 -15.71
CA MET A 587 0.77 29.09 -14.96
C MET A 587 -0.60 28.97 -15.62
N GLU A 588 -1.62 28.74 -14.79
CA GLU A 588 -3.01 28.73 -15.19
C GLU A 588 -3.81 29.73 -14.33
N LEU A 589 -4.76 30.41 -14.95
CA LEU A 589 -5.78 31.22 -14.29
C LEU A 589 -7.13 30.53 -14.44
N CYS A 590 -7.81 30.33 -13.33
CA CYS A 590 -9.09 29.65 -13.27
C CYS A 590 -10.19 30.57 -12.73
N ASP A 591 -11.36 30.51 -13.35
CA ASP A 591 -12.62 30.99 -12.82
C ASP A 591 -13.52 29.83 -12.38
N ALA A 592 -14.80 30.06 -12.14
CA ALA A 592 -15.74 29.03 -11.73
C ALA A 592 -15.96 27.94 -12.80
N ASP A 593 -15.76 28.24 -14.09
CA ASP A 593 -16.14 27.41 -15.22
C ASP A 593 -14.93 26.79 -15.94
N ALA A 594 -13.80 27.49 -15.99
CA ALA A 594 -12.66 27.10 -16.83
C ALA A 594 -11.31 27.64 -16.33
N CYS A 595 -10.23 26.98 -16.79
CA CYS A 595 -8.86 27.46 -16.65
C CYS A 595 -8.26 27.79 -18.00
N LYS A 596 -7.32 28.76 -18.02
CA LYS A 596 -6.54 29.14 -19.20
C LYS A 596 -5.08 29.33 -18.84
N TYR A 597 -4.16 28.93 -19.73
CA TYR A 597 -2.75 29.28 -19.57
C TYR A 597 -2.53 30.77 -19.56
N ALA A 598 -1.68 31.25 -18.68
CA ALA A 598 -1.40 32.67 -18.48
C ALA A 598 0.08 33.00 -18.61
N SER A 599 0.35 34.20 -19.09
CA SER A 599 1.71 34.75 -19.13
C SER A 599 2.11 35.26 -17.75
N ALA A 600 3.28 34.82 -17.28
CA ALA A 600 3.80 35.24 -15.99
C ALA A 600 5.30 35.55 -16.05
N LYS A 601 5.76 36.47 -15.19
CA LYS A 601 7.16 36.89 -15.09
C LYS A 601 7.57 37.03 -13.64
N LEU A 602 8.88 36.95 -13.37
CA LEU A 602 9.45 37.30 -12.08
C LEU A 602 9.56 38.83 -11.92
N ASP A 603 9.27 39.31 -10.72
CA ASP A 603 9.55 40.63 -10.20
C ASP A 603 10.16 40.47 -8.80
N GLY A 604 11.50 40.34 -8.73
CA GLY A 604 12.20 39.82 -7.54
C GLY A 604 11.75 38.42 -7.17
N ASP A 605 11.40 38.18 -5.91
CA ASP A 605 10.89 36.92 -5.42
C ASP A 605 9.37 36.77 -5.48
N THR A 606 8.75 37.50 -6.44
CA THR A 606 7.31 37.48 -6.69
C THR A 606 7.06 37.07 -8.14
N VAL A 607 6.09 36.20 -8.36
CA VAL A 607 5.57 35.89 -9.70
C VAL A 607 4.40 36.83 -10.00
N VAL A 608 4.46 37.54 -11.12
CA VAL A 608 3.39 38.42 -11.61
C VAL A 608 2.73 37.80 -12.81
N VAL A 609 1.43 37.52 -12.71
CA VAL A 609 0.60 36.90 -13.74
C VAL A 609 -0.32 37.94 -14.32
N GLN A 610 -0.45 38.00 -15.66
CA GLN A 610 -1.41 38.87 -16.33
C GLN A 610 -2.81 38.26 -16.22
N ALA A 611 -3.76 39.00 -15.66
CA ALA A 611 -5.13 38.56 -15.35
C ALA A 611 -6.13 39.69 -15.66
N GLU A 612 -6.43 39.88 -16.95
CA GLU A 612 -7.38 40.92 -17.40
C GLU A 612 -8.83 40.62 -16.99
N ASP A 613 -9.15 39.32 -16.76
CA ASP A 613 -10.48 38.89 -16.38
C ASP A 613 -10.65 38.98 -14.84
N GLU A 614 -11.61 39.79 -14.40
CA GLU A 614 -11.92 39.96 -12.97
C GLU A 614 -12.56 38.72 -12.34
N ALA A 615 -13.11 37.79 -13.14
CA ALA A 615 -13.72 36.54 -12.66
C ALA A 615 -12.71 35.47 -12.18
N VAL A 616 -11.41 35.69 -12.47
CA VAL A 616 -10.38 34.75 -12.01
C VAL A 616 -10.34 34.71 -10.48
N SER A 617 -10.57 33.52 -9.93
CA SER A 617 -10.63 33.26 -8.50
C SER A 617 -9.49 32.36 -7.96
N GLU A 618 -8.75 31.69 -8.86
CA GLU A 618 -7.68 30.76 -8.50
C GLU A 618 -6.52 30.84 -9.50
N VAL A 619 -5.31 30.70 -8.99
CA VAL A 619 -4.09 30.54 -9.78
C VAL A 619 -3.53 29.15 -9.53
N ARG A 620 -3.17 28.47 -10.62
CA ARG A 620 -2.50 27.17 -10.57
C ARG A 620 -1.14 27.23 -11.25
N TYR A 621 -0.22 26.42 -10.75
CA TYR A 621 1.11 26.27 -11.34
C TYR A 621 1.43 24.80 -11.53
N CYS A 622 2.01 24.44 -12.69
CA CYS A 622 2.64 23.16 -12.92
C CYS A 622 1.65 21.97 -12.85
N GLN A 623 0.49 22.08 -13.52
CA GLN A 623 -0.56 21.08 -13.52
C GLN A 623 -0.42 20.06 -14.66
N GLY A 624 -1.01 18.88 -14.50
CA GLY A 624 -0.97 17.78 -15.46
C GLY A 624 -0.10 16.62 -15.01
N ASP A 625 -0.03 15.58 -15.84
CA ASP A 625 0.71 14.35 -15.54
C ASP A 625 2.22 14.58 -15.66
N SER A 626 2.67 15.13 -16.78
CA SER A 626 4.08 15.46 -17.05
C SER A 626 4.25 16.94 -17.46
N PRO A 627 3.99 17.89 -16.54
CA PRO A 627 4.02 19.31 -16.88
C PRO A 627 5.45 19.82 -17.14
N LEU A 628 5.54 20.89 -17.93
CA LEU A 628 6.76 21.67 -18.09
C LEU A 628 6.73 22.83 -17.09
N CYS A 629 7.66 22.82 -16.16
CA CYS A 629 7.78 23.79 -15.08
C CYS A 629 9.21 24.31 -15.03
N ASN A 630 9.39 25.61 -14.85
CA ASN A 630 10.70 26.23 -14.92
C ASN A 630 11.02 27.22 -13.80
N LEU A 631 10.19 27.26 -12.76
CA LEU A 631 10.41 28.11 -11.59
C LEU A 631 11.23 27.36 -10.54
N PHE A 632 12.33 27.94 -10.14
CA PHE A 632 13.28 27.41 -9.17
C PHE A 632 13.71 28.51 -8.20
N ASP A 633 14.31 28.14 -7.10
CA ASP A 633 15.12 29.06 -6.32
C ASP A 633 16.58 29.10 -6.83
N GLY A 634 17.39 30.01 -6.27
CA GLY A 634 18.80 30.19 -6.69
C GLY A 634 19.70 29.01 -6.30
N THR A 635 19.27 28.10 -5.44
CA THR A 635 19.98 26.86 -5.08
C THR A 635 19.67 25.70 -6.03
N GLY A 636 18.70 25.89 -6.95
CA GLY A 636 18.25 24.88 -7.91
C GLY A 636 17.16 23.96 -7.38
N MET A 637 16.46 24.35 -6.30
CA MET A 637 15.25 23.67 -5.85
C MET A 637 14.04 24.14 -6.66
N PRO A 638 13.22 23.23 -7.21
CA PRO A 638 12.02 23.63 -7.95
C PRO A 638 10.95 24.18 -7.01
N ALA A 639 10.21 25.18 -7.47
CA ALA A 639 8.92 25.50 -6.87
C ALA A 639 7.95 24.34 -7.10
N GLY A 640 7.34 23.84 -6.02
CA GLY A 640 6.34 22.77 -6.10
C GLY A 640 5.07 23.24 -6.84
N PRO A 641 4.32 22.33 -7.48
CA PRO A 641 2.98 22.60 -7.99
C PRO A 641 2.06 23.13 -6.91
N PHE A 642 1.16 24.04 -7.27
CA PHE A 642 0.22 24.62 -6.32
C PHE A 642 -1.10 25.06 -6.97
N TRP A 643 -2.15 25.13 -6.14
CA TRP A 643 -3.41 25.80 -6.38
C TRP A 643 -3.62 26.81 -5.24
N ILE A 644 -3.82 28.06 -5.58
CA ILE A 644 -3.97 29.11 -4.58
C ILE A 644 -5.10 30.06 -4.99
N ALA A 645 -5.99 30.38 -4.04
CA ALA A 645 -7.07 31.31 -4.26
C ALA A 645 -6.53 32.73 -4.45
N VAL A 646 -7.22 33.54 -5.25
CA VAL A 646 -6.91 34.96 -5.45
C VAL A 646 -7.60 35.79 -4.37
N GLU A 647 -6.80 36.52 -3.59
CA GLU A 647 -7.25 37.48 -2.57
C GLU A 647 -7.45 38.88 -3.12
#